data_2c39d179d7ee69d385a32d270ef46e78
#
_entry.id   2c39d179d7ee69d385a32d270ef46e78
#
_cell.length_a   1.000
_cell.length_b   1.000
_cell.length_c   1.000
_cell.angle_alpha   90.00
_cell.angle_beta   90.00
_cell.angle_gamma   90.00
#
_symmetry.space_group_name_H-M   'P 1'
#
loop_
_entity.id
_entity.type
_entity.pdbx_description
1 polymer ?
#
loop_
_entity_poly.entity_id
_entity_poly.type
_entity_poly.pdbx_seq_one_letter_code
_entity_poly.pdbx_strand_id
1 'polypeptide(L)'
;MDEMVLITQQWLNETYRGKHGYNPVEESGKTGWDTIYGLTRALQIELGISEPADNFGPTTQRLFKPLKRQAPDSKPSNMNFILQGALWCKGFNPGGFTGVFYEKTENAVKEFQKAAGLTTQDGIVTTLIMKALLDMSAFKLVSGGDSRIRQIQQNLNRDYNDYIGLMPCDGLYARDTNKALIYALQKEEGMSTSVANGFFGNGTTSLCPTLTPGDSRTGFILIVQYALYCNGKSFDPGEFDGKYGVGVVSAVKAFQEFMCLPQTGYADMPTIKALLSSSGDTTRAASACDTATIITAEKAQTLRNNGYKTVGRYLTGNVRTSSGLTSKALTSQELAVIFDAGLNIFPIYQDGGYQSSYFVKDQGTRDAYSAASAARRLGFPSGTTIYFAVDFDAYDYEVTDKIIPYFQEIKSAFAKMQTFSTAPKYEIGVYGPRNICIRTQEAGLTKYSFVANMSTGFSGNLGYPMPNNWAFDQFYEVTIGSGSGSIGIDKDGFSGKDSGVSHVNPPSDPVYDARLRTLTDILSTIPALENLSGLANAMFEFDTTETIFTSPELDIILSTSLLATIPSEGSPNTITITNGKPGAYITGLLGDTQTSLTASQIDSYQNLLNSLSLSVRNGYLEVYVNPTAQSLNIQVKIYTPDIPVGDSATTGLTTTITFKIKQKHFRLPDSEEEVYTPNWDTIVNNMLLVGTGIIVVVGIGALVLLAPEAGAAAVLFGSLLAAFK
;
A
#
# COMPACT_ATOMS: atom_id res chain seq x y z
N MET A 1 14.12 28.72 -2.04
CA MET A 1 14.60 29.29 -0.76
C MET A 1 13.91 30.62 -0.59
N ASP A 2 13.21 30.84 0.51
CA ASP A 2 12.60 32.10 0.91
C ASP A 2 13.54 32.78 1.91
N GLU A 3 14.04 33.99 1.57
CA GLU A 3 15.02 34.72 2.37
C GLU A 3 14.48 35.08 3.76
N MET A 4 13.20 35.43 3.86
CA MET A 4 12.60 35.84 5.12
C MET A 4 12.33 34.66 6.04
N VAL A 5 12.05 33.48 5.47
CA VAL A 5 12.00 32.23 6.24
C VAL A 5 13.39 31.86 6.75
N LEU A 6 14.44 32.02 5.93
CA LEU A 6 15.82 31.80 6.36
C LEU A 6 16.23 32.74 7.50
N ILE A 7 15.93 34.05 7.39
CA ILE A 7 16.18 35.02 8.46
C ILE A 7 15.44 34.62 9.73
N THR A 8 14.21 34.13 9.63
CA THR A 8 13.44 33.65 10.78
C THR A 8 14.12 32.46 11.45
N GLN A 9 14.61 31.48 10.67
CA GLN A 9 15.32 30.28 11.15
C GLN A 9 16.63 30.66 11.85
N GLN A 10 17.41 31.57 11.27
CA GLN A 10 18.65 32.10 11.84
C GLN A 10 18.38 32.81 13.17
N TRP A 11 17.41 33.73 13.20
CA TRP A 11 17.03 34.44 14.42
C TRP A 11 16.57 33.48 15.53
N LEU A 12 15.80 32.45 15.21
CA LEU A 12 15.38 31.42 16.15
C LEU A 12 16.61 30.73 16.77
N ASN A 13 17.55 30.31 15.95
CA ASN A 13 18.77 29.64 16.41
C ASN A 13 19.67 30.57 17.23
N GLU A 14 19.85 31.83 16.81
CA GLU A 14 20.64 32.83 17.53
C GLU A 14 20.04 33.16 18.90
N THR A 15 18.71 33.29 18.99
CA THR A 15 18.03 33.76 20.21
C THR A 15 17.78 32.63 21.21
N TYR A 16 17.50 31.42 20.77
CA TYR A 16 17.03 30.34 21.62
C TYR A 16 17.97 29.13 21.75
N ARG A 17 19.03 29.05 20.93
CA ARG A 17 20.01 27.97 21.05
C ARG A 17 20.55 27.86 22.49
N GLY A 18 20.47 26.68 23.07
CA GLY A 18 20.90 26.39 24.46
C GLY A 18 19.85 26.73 25.52
N LYS A 19 18.70 27.30 25.18
CA LYS A 19 17.58 27.42 26.11
C LYS A 19 16.89 26.08 26.30
N HIS A 20 16.48 25.79 27.51
CA HIS A 20 15.78 24.56 27.85
C HIS A 20 14.52 24.38 26.98
N GLY A 21 14.35 23.21 26.40
CA GLY A 21 13.20 22.87 25.60
C GLY A 21 13.24 23.42 24.16
N TYR A 22 14.29 24.13 23.72
CA TYR A 22 14.46 24.56 22.35
C TYR A 22 15.38 23.60 21.57
N ASN A 23 14.95 23.16 20.39
CA ASN A 23 15.76 22.42 19.45
C ASN A 23 16.12 23.34 18.27
N PRO A 24 17.41 23.44 17.88
CA PRO A 24 17.81 24.20 16.71
C PRO A 24 17.10 23.72 15.44
N VAL A 25 16.69 24.67 14.60
CA VAL A 25 16.01 24.42 13.32
C VAL A 25 17.00 24.45 12.17
N GLU A 26 16.70 23.73 11.07
CA GLU A 26 17.50 23.76 9.84
C GLU A 26 17.33 25.11 9.15
N GLU A 27 18.44 25.77 8.81
CA GLU A 27 18.50 27.06 8.12
C GLU A 27 18.41 26.86 6.62
N SER A 28 17.29 26.32 6.13
CA SER A 28 17.07 25.96 4.73
C SER A 28 16.30 26.99 3.91
N GLY A 29 15.69 27.99 4.58
CA GLY A 29 14.77 28.92 3.94
C GLY A 29 13.50 28.26 3.41
N LYS A 30 13.15 27.09 3.92
CA LYS A 30 11.90 26.38 3.61
C LYS A 30 11.04 26.30 4.87
N THR A 31 9.76 26.60 4.74
CA THR A 31 8.80 26.32 5.81
C THR A 31 8.55 24.84 5.89
N GLY A 32 8.78 24.27 7.06
CA GLY A 32 8.51 22.87 7.39
C GLY A 32 8.14 22.73 8.86
N TRP A 33 7.81 21.52 9.30
CA TRP A 33 7.49 21.25 10.70
C TRP A 33 8.60 21.69 11.65
N ASP A 34 9.86 21.52 11.26
CA ASP A 34 11.02 21.94 12.04
C ASP A 34 10.95 23.43 12.40
N THR A 35 10.71 24.31 11.39
CA THR A 35 10.55 25.74 11.59
C THR A 35 9.33 26.09 12.44
N ILE A 36 8.19 25.44 12.21
CA ILE A 36 6.96 25.67 12.98
C ILE A 36 7.12 25.22 14.43
N TYR A 37 7.78 24.09 14.69
CA TYR A 37 8.11 23.66 16.05
C TYR A 37 9.07 24.62 16.74
N GLY A 38 10.09 25.12 16.02
CA GLY A 38 11.00 26.14 16.53
C GLY A 38 10.27 27.42 16.98
N LEU A 39 9.35 27.93 16.14
CA LEU A 39 8.51 29.09 16.47
C LEU A 39 7.57 28.81 17.66
N THR A 40 6.98 27.60 17.72
CA THR A 40 6.07 27.21 18.79
C THR A 40 6.80 27.11 20.14
N ARG A 41 7.98 26.46 20.16
CA ARG A 41 8.82 26.37 21.36
C ARG A 41 9.34 27.72 21.79
N ALA A 42 9.76 28.58 20.85
CA ALA A 42 10.14 29.98 21.13
C ALA A 42 9.01 30.75 21.80
N LEU A 43 7.78 30.65 21.27
CA LEU A 43 6.59 31.26 21.89
C LEU A 43 6.39 30.75 23.32
N GLN A 44 6.50 29.46 23.57
CA GLN A 44 6.29 28.85 24.89
C GLN A 44 7.34 29.29 25.88
N ILE A 45 8.60 29.45 25.45
CA ILE A 45 9.68 30.00 26.30
C ILE A 45 9.35 31.44 26.68
N GLU A 46 8.93 32.29 25.74
CA GLU A 46 8.52 33.67 26.03
C GLU A 46 7.29 33.76 26.93
N LEU A 47 6.42 32.75 26.93
CA LEU A 47 5.27 32.64 27.82
C LEU A 47 5.65 32.07 29.22
N GLY A 48 6.93 31.71 29.47
CA GLY A 48 7.41 31.16 30.70
C GLY A 48 6.97 29.71 30.97
N ILE A 49 6.70 28.93 29.91
CA ILE A 49 6.39 27.49 30.01
C ILE A 49 7.69 26.73 30.26
N SER A 50 7.74 25.99 31.37
CA SER A 50 8.95 25.25 31.79
C SER A 50 9.34 24.11 30.86
N GLU A 51 8.35 23.44 30.27
CA GLU A 51 8.55 22.30 29.38
C GLU A 51 7.93 22.61 27.99
N PRO A 52 8.67 23.32 27.11
CA PRO A 52 8.21 23.59 25.76
C PRO A 52 8.04 22.32 24.93
N ALA A 53 7.00 22.28 24.08
CA ALA A 53 6.64 21.16 23.25
C ALA A 53 6.28 21.62 21.83
N ASP A 54 6.22 20.68 20.87
CA ASP A 54 5.94 20.97 19.45
C ASP A 54 4.48 21.34 19.16
N ASN A 55 3.61 21.38 20.14
CA ASN A 55 2.19 21.65 19.96
C ASN A 55 1.72 22.94 20.66
N PHE A 56 0.72 23.61 20.07
CA PHE A 56 0.05 24.75 20.67
C PHE A 56 -1.08 24.28 21.61
N GLY A 57 -0.68 23.67 22.74
CA GLY A 57 -1.58 23.01 23.68
C GLY A 57 -2.40 23.96 24.58
N PRO A 58 -3.24 23.42 25.49
CA PRO A 58 -4.13 24.21 26.37
C PRO A 58 -3.39 25.23 27.23
N THR A 59 -2.20 24.90 27.72
CA THR A 59 -1.38 25.83 28.53
C THR A 59 -0.93 27.04 27.73
N THR A 60 -0.44 26.81 26.48
CA THR A 60 -0.06 27.88 25.54
C THR A 60 -1.26 28.76 25.24
N GLN A 61 -2.43 28.15 24.94
CA GLN A 61 -3.67 28.88 24.66
C GLN A 61 -4.09 29.77 25.83
N ARG A 62 -4.01 29.27 27.06
CA ARG A 62 -4.39 30.03 28.28
C ARG A 62 -3.44 31.18 28.59
N LEU A 63 -2.14 31.00 28.33
CA LEU A 63 -1.12 32.02 28.67
C LEU A 63 -0.96 33.08 27.58
N PHE A 64 -1.25 32.75 26.34
CA PHE A 64 -1.13 33.69 25.23
C PHE A 64 -2.09 34.87 25.38
N LYS A 65 -1.56 36.10 25.20
CA LYS A 65 -2.35 37.32 25.21
C LYS A 65 -2.42 37.89 23.79
N PRO A 66 -3.58 38.42 23.36
CA PRO A 66 -3.70 38.98 22.02
C PRO A 66 -2.65 40.03 21.71
N LEU A 67 -2.06 39.96 20.52
CA LEU A 67 -1.12 40.95 20.01
C LEU A 67 -1.85 41.93 19.08
N LYS A 68 -1.48 43.19 19.16
CA LYS A 68 -2.05 44.27 18.35
C LYS A 68 -1.00 45.33 18.03
N ARG A 69 -1.33 46.21 17.08
CA ARG A 69 -0.47 47.33 16.70
C ARG A 69 0.01 48.12 17.92
N GLN A 70 1.28 48.42 17.90
CA GLN A 70 1.99 49.14 18.96
C GLN A 70 2.24 50.60 18.56
N ALA A 71 2.61 51.44 19.55
CA ALA A 71 3.02 52.84 19.30
C ALA A 71 4.31 52.86 18.43
N PRO A 72 4.55 53.94 17.66
CA PRO A 72 5.70 54.01 16.75
C PRO A 72 7.07 53.93 17.42
N ASP A 73 7.18 54.25 18.70
CA ASP A 73 8.41 54.23 19.51
C ASP A 73 8.58 52.93 20.36
N SER A 74 7.72 51.95 20.11
CA SER A 74 7.79 50.67 20.83
C SER A 74 9.09 49.94 20.53
N LYS A 75 9.66 49.29 21.58
CA LYS A 75 10.86 48.45 21.44
C LYS A 75 10.53 47.08 20.81
N PRO A 76 11.47 46.50 20.07
CA PRO A 76 11.35 45.15 19.57
C PRO A 76 11.10 44.15 20.70
N SER A 77 10.28 43.13 20.43
CA SER A 77 10.03 42.02 21.35
C SER A 77 10.10 40.69 20.61
N ASN A 78 10.52 39.62 21.29
CA ASN A 78 10.58 38.28 20.76
C ASN A 78 9.21 37.79 20.32
N MET A 79 8.14 38.14 21.03
CA MET A 79 6.76 37.82 20.67
C MET A 79 6.40 38.35 19.25
N ASN A 80 6.85 39.56 18.91
CA ASN A 80 6.59 40.12 17.59
C ASN A 80 7.50 39.52 16.51
N PHE A 81 8.75 39.17 16.81
CA PHE A 81 9.60 38.41 15.89
C PHE A 81 8.99 37.05 15.55
N ILE A 82 8.49 36.33 16.57
CA ILE A 82 7.79 35.03 16.39
C ILE A 82 6.57 35.22 15.49
N LEU A 83 5.74 36.26 15.72
CA LEU A 83 4.58 36.57 14.90
C LEU A 83 4.98 36.90 13.44
N GLN A 84 5.99 37.75 13.25
CA GLN A 84 6.46 38.14 11.93
C GLN A 84 7.04 36.94 11.16
N GLY A 85 7.82 36.09 11.83
CA GLY A 85 8.32 34.83 11.27
C GLY A 85 7.21 33.88 10.87
N ALA A 86 6.20 33.71 11.74
CA ALA A 86 5.04 32.87 11.45
C ALA A 86 4.22 33.40 10.26
N LEU A 87 4.03 34.71 10.13
CA LEU A 87 3.37 35.35 8.97
C LEU A 87 4.15 35.09 7.68
N TRP A 88 5.49 35.22 7.70
CA TRP A 88 6.34 34.89 6.54
C TRP A 88 6.19 33.42 6.16
N CYS A 89 6.24 32.50 7.11
CA CYS A 89 6.04 31.06 6.89
C CYS A 89 4.68 30.75 6.24
N LYS A 90 3.67 31.58 6.48
CA LYS A 90 2.33 31.47 5.88
C LYS A 90 2.19 32.29 4.56
N GLY A 91 3.25 32.95 4.12
CA GLY A 91 3.28 33.75 2.90
C GLY A 91 2.54 35.09 3.02
N PHE A 92 2.40 35.65 4.24
CA PHE A 92 1.88 36.99 4.50
C PHE A 92 3.02 37.94 4.88
N ASN A 93 3.16 39.07 4.18
CA ASN A 93 4.30 39.96 4.37
C ASN A 93 4.06 40.97 5.50
N PRO A 94 4.70 40.83 6.68
CA PRO A 94 4.54 41.75 7.80
C PRO A 94 5.34 43.06 7.63
N GLY A 95 5.99 43.29 6.49
CA GLY A 95 6.77 44.49 6.19
C GLY A 95 8.20 44.48 6.67
N GLY A 96 8.72 43.31 7.04
CA GLY A 96 10.08 43.05 7.49
C GLY A 96 10.12 42.26 8.78
N PHE A 97 11.33 42.00 9.26
CA PHE A 97 11.60 41.23 10.51
C PHE A 97 12.16 42.23 11.54
N THR A 98 11.28 43.03 12.14
CA THR A 98 11.62 44.20 12.96
C THR A 98 11.43 44.02 14.45
N GLY A 99 10.67 42.98 14.86
CA GLY A 99 10.27 42.75 16.25
C GLY A 99 9.26 43.76 16.80
N VAL A 100 8.71 44.67 15.97
CA VAL A 100 7.71 45.66 16.37
C VAL A 100 6.45 45.51 15.52
N PHE A 101 5.31 45.51 16.18
CA PHE A 101 4.01 45.35 15.51
C PHE A 101 3.52 46.68 14.96
N TYR A 102 4.01 47.06 13.79
CA TYR A 102 3.60 48.28 13.08
C TYR A 102 2.43 48.03 12.13
N GLU A 103 2.06 49.08 11.38
CA GLU A 103 0.96 49.06 10.40
C GLU A 103 1.10 47.97 9.36
N LYS A 104 2.30 47.68 8.84
CA LYS A 104 2.51 46.61 7.86
C LYS A 104 2.26 45.24 8.45
N THR A 105 2.65 44.99 9.71
CA THR A 105 2.34 43.75 10.43
C THR A 105 0.84 43.64 10.68
N GLU A 106 0.16 44.74 11.05
CA GLU A 106 -1.30 44.79 11.19
C GLU A 106 -2.01 44.42 9.89
N ASN A 107 -1.55 45.01 8.76
CA ASN A 107 -2.11 44.74 7.43
C ASN A 107 -1.91 43.24 7.05
N ALA A 108 -0.74 42.64 7.33
CA ALA A 108 -0.52 41.23 7.08
C ALA A 108 -1.46 40.32 7.91
N VAL A 109 -1.75 40.71 9.16
CA VAL A 109 -2.74 40.03 9.99
C VAL A 109 -4.16 40.18 9.41
N LYS A 110 -4.54 41.35 8.94
CA LYS A 110 -5.84 41.57 8.25
C LYS A 110 -5.95 40.76 6.97
N GLU A 111 -4.88 40.66 6.18
CA GLU A 111 -4.83 39.80 5.01
C GLU A 111 -4.99 38.33 5.38
N PHE A 112 -4.33 37.86 6.45
CA PHE A 112 -4.51 36.54 6.98
C PHE A 112 -5.96 36.27 7.45
N GLN A 113 -6.55 37.18 8.23
CA GLN A 113 -7.94 37.11 8.68
C GLN A 113 -8.92 36.99 7.49
N LYS A 114 -8.72 37.78 6.46
CA LYS A 114 -9.47 37.72 5.20
C LYS A 114 -9.26 36.38 4.47
N ALA A 115 -8.02 35.93 4.38
CA ALA A 115 -7.67 34.65 3.72
C ALA A 115 -8.26 33.45 4.44
N ALA A 116 -8.34 33.52 5.77
CA ALA A 116 -9.00 32.52 6.61
C ALA A 116 -10.54 32.60 6.60
N GLY A 117 -11.14 33.60 5.95
CA GLY A 117 -12.59 33.75 5.86
C GLY A 117 -13.24 34.45 7.05
N LEU A 118 -12.47 35.03 7.98
CA LEU A 118 -13.01 35.68 9.17
C LEU A 118 -13.76 36.98 8.82
N THR A 119 -14.91 37.19 9.48
CA THR A 119 -15.71 38.42 9.36
C THR A 119 -15.00 39.63 9.93
N THR A 120 -14.34 39.46 11.07
CA THR A 120 -13.58 40.51 11.74
C THR A 120 -12.16 40.55 11.19
N GLN A 121 -11.79 41.66 10.59
CA GLN A 121 -10.46 41.92 9.98
C GLN A 121 -9.83 43.13 10.68
N ASP A 122 -9.68 43.04 12.00
CA ASP A 122 -9.22 44.15 12.87
C ASP A 122 -7.69 44.20 13.02
N GLY A 123 -6.97 43.22 12.50
CA GLY A 123 -5.51 43.12 12.64
C GLY A 123 -5.04 42.65 14.04
N ILE A 124 -5.95 42.19 14.90
CA ILE A 124 -5.60 41.68 16.21
C ILE A 124 -5.28 40.15 16.12
N VAL A 125 -4.13 39.77 16.64
CA VAL A 125 -3.72 38.35 16.71
C VAL A 125 -4.28 37.73 17.97
N THR A 126 -5.43 37.08 17.87
CA THR A 126 -6.04 36.30 18.94
C THR A 126 -5.31 34.96 19.16
N THR A 127 -5.61 34.26 20.23
CA THR A 127 -5.11 32.89 20.48
C THR A 127 -5.43 31.96 19.33
N LEU A 128 -6.63 32.07 18.74
CA LEU A 128 -7.07 31.29 17.58
C LEU A 128 -6.19 31.54 16.35
N ILE A 129 -5.91 32.82 16.06
CA ILE A 129 -5.06 33.21 14.93
C ILE A 129 -3.61 32.76 15.14
N MET A 130 -3.06 32.98 16.35
CA MET A 130 -1.67 32.58 16.63
C MET A 130 -1.49 31.06 16.51
N LYS A 131 -2.46 30.27 16.98
CA LYS A 131 -2.47 28.82 16.82
C LYS A 131 -2.45 28.41 15.35
N ALA A 132 -3.26 29.06 14.49
CA ALA A 132 -3.30 28.77 13.06
C ALA A 132 -2.04 29.22 12.30
N LEU A 133 -1.37 30.26 12.77
CA LEU A 133 -0.07 30.69 12.23
C LEU A 133 1.05 29.69 12.58
N LEU A 134 0.93 28.98 13.71
CA LEU A 134 1.93 28.02 14.21
C LEU A 134 1.54 26.56 13.96
N ASP A 135 1.01 26.29 12.79
CA ASP A 135 0.80 24.93 12.24
C ASP A 135 1.23 24.88 10.76
N MET A 136 1.00 23.78 10.06
CA MET A 136 1.34 23.64 8.63
C MET A 136 0.15 23.96 7.69
N SER A 137 -1.01 24.36 8.23
CA SER A 137 -2.18 24.69 7.42
C SER A 137 -1.91 25.85 6.46
N ALA A 138 -2.26 25.71 5.19
CA ALA A 138 -2.17 26.78 4.21
C ALA A 138 -3.47 27.61 4.19
N PHE A 139 -3.32 28.94 4.09
CA PHE A 139 -4.46 29.88 4.00
C PHE A 139 -4.50 30.60 2.65
N LYS A 140 -3.75 30.12 1.68
CA LYS A 140 -3.77 30.53 0.27
C LYS A 140 -4.08 29.36 -0.61
N LEU A 141 -4.71 29.60 -1.75
CA LEU A 141 -4.97 28.56 -2.73
C LEU A 141 -3.65 27.92 -3.16
N VAL A 142 -3.54 26.63 -3.03
CA VAL A 142 -2.34 25.87 -3.41
C VAL A 142 -2.46 25.34 -4.84
N SER A 143 -1.35 24.86 -5.38
CA SER A 143 -1.37 24.19 -6.69
C SER A 143 -2.29 22.96 -6.64
N GLY A 144 -3.20 22.84 -7.60
CA GLY A 144 -4.22 21.80 -7.63
C GLY A 144 -5.44 22.07 -6.75
N GLY A 145 -5.46 23.15 -5.96
CA GLY A 145 -6.62 23.55 -5.16
C GLY A 145 -7.76 24.14 -6.01
N ASP A 146 -8.99 23.87 -5.59
CA ASP A 146 -10.22 24.41 -6.18
C ASP A 146 -10.68 25.66 -5.42
N SER A 147 -10.96 26.75 -6.14
CA SER A 147 -11.35 28.04 -5.54
C SER A 147 -12.69 27.98 -4.82
N ARG A 148 -13.63 27.14 -5.24
CA ARG A 148 -14.93 26.96 -4.56
C ARG A 148 -14.80 26.09 -3.32
N ILE A 149 -13.91 25.09 -3.32
CA ILE A 149 -13.56 24.36 -2.09
C ILE A 149 -12.93 25.34 -1.08
N ARG A 150 -12.03 26.22 -1.54
CA ARG A 150 -11.48 27.27 -0.68
C ARG A 150 -12.58 28.20 -0.13
N GLN A 151 -13.57 28.55 -0.92
CA GLN A 151 -14.74 29.31 -0.45
C GLN A 151 -15.52 28.55 0.64
N ILE A 152 -15.73 27.23 0.47
CA ILE A 152 -16.34 26.37 1.48
C ILE A 152 -15.53 26.41 2.78
N GLN A 153 -14.22 26.24 2.70
CA GLN A 153 -13.31 26.29 3.85
C GLN A 153 -13.39 27.63 4.58
N GLN A 154 -13.42 28.76 3.84
CA GLN A 154 -13.59 30.11 4.39
C GLN A 154 -14.96 30.29 5.06
N ASN A 155 -16.02 29.77 4.47
CA ASN A 155 -17.36 29.81 5.07
C ASN A 155 -17.43 28.99 6.36
N LEU A 156 -16.82 27.79 6.38
CA LEU A 156 -16.71 26.97 7.59
C LEU A 156 -15.95 27.66 8.71
N ASN A 157 -14.81 28.29 8.40
CA ASN A 157 -14.08 29.09 9.37
C ASN A 157 -14.87 30.31 9.87
N ARG A 158 -15.65 30.95 9.01
CA ARG A 158 -16.51 32.10 9.39
C ARG A 158 -17.61 31.70 10.37
N ASP A 159 -18.30 30.59 10.07
CA ASP A 159 -19.57 30.24 10.73
C ASP A 159 -19.41 29.25 11.87
N TYR A 160 -18.28 28.49 11.94
CA TYR A 160 -18.09 27.36 12.83
C TYR A 160 -16.74 27.33 13.57
N ASN A 161 -15.95 28.44 13.57
CA ASN A 161 -14.61 28.45 14.16
C ASN A 161 -14.58 28.15 15.68
N ASP A 162 -15.69 28.33 16.39
CA ASP A 162 -15.87 27.95 17.79
C ASP A 162 -15.86 26.43 18.02
N TYR A 163 -16.19 25.63 16.99
CA TYR A 163 -16.16 24.18 17.01
C TYR A 163 -14.87 23.60 16.40
N ILE A 164 -14.39 24.19 15.31
CA ILE A 164 -13.30 23.62 14.51
C ILE A 164 -11.94 24.29 14.73
N GLY A 165 -11.90 25.48 15.30
CA GLY A 165 -10.74 26.35 15.23
C GLY A 165 -10.64 27.02 13.85
N LEU A 166 -9.42 27.32 13.38
CA LEU A 166 -9.20 27.72 11.98
C LEU A 166 -8.61 26.55 11.21
N MET A 167 -9.35 26.07 10.24
CA MET A 167 -8.91 25.04 9.31
C MET A 167 -8.21 25.65 8.09
N PRO A 168 -7.44 24.88 7.32
CA PRO A 168 -6.82 25.34 6.07
C PRO A 168 -7.84 25.95 5.10
N CYS A 169 -7.40 26.95 4.33
CA CYS A 169 -8.16 27.51 3.20
C CYS A 169 -7.32 27.38 1.93
N ASP A 170 -6.94 26.16 1.61
CA ASP A 170 -6.02 25.78 0.54
C ASP A 170 -6.71 25.35 -0.76
N GLY A 171 -8.01 25.10 -0.71
CA GLY A 171 -8.81 24.63 -1.84
C GLY A 171 -8.77 23.11 -2.05
N LEU A 172 -8.19 22.35 -1.13
CA LEU A 172 -8.18 20.87 -1.19
C LEU A 172 -9.26 20.30 -0.28
N TYR A 173 -10.10 19.43 -0.83
CA TYR A 173 -10.97 18.61 0.01
C TYR A 173 -10.13 17.50 0.62
N ALA A 174 -9.95 17.56 1.93
CA ALA A 174 -9.15 16.62 2.71
C ALA A 174 -9.79 16.38 4.09
N ARG A 175 -9.10 15.63 4.93
CA ARG A 175 -9.55 15.25 6.28
C ARG A 175 -10.10 16.41 7.11
N ASP A 176 -9.39 17.56 7.11
CA ASP A 176 -9.79 18.70 7.93
C ASP A 176 -11.09 19.33 7.42
N THR A 177 -11.27 19.45 6.11
CA THR A 177 -12.51 19.95 5.50
C THR A 177 -13.69 19.01 5.77
N ASN A 178 -13.47 17.69 5.63
CA ASN A 178 -14.50 16.69 5.95
C ASN A 178 -14.91 16.75 7.43
N LYS A 179 -13.93 16.79 8.32
CA LYS A 179 -14.16 16.90 9.77
C LYS A 179 -14.89 18.20 10.13
N ALA A 180 -14.55 19.31 9.50
CA ALA A 180 -15.21 20.60 9.69
C ALA A 180 -16.68 20.57 9.25
N LEU A 181 -17.00 19.91 8.15
CA LEU A 181 -18.38 19.70 7.71
C LEU A 181 -19.20 18.88 8.73
N ILE A 182 -18.58 17.87 9.36
CA ILE A 182 -19.25 17.10 10.42
C ILE A 182 -19.46 17.95 11.69
N TYR A 183 -18.47 18.75 12.11
CA TYR A 183 -18.65 19.68 13.22
C TYR A 183 -19.75 20.71 12.95
N ALA A 184 -19.79 21.25 11.72
CA ALA A 184 -20.84 22.15 11.29
C ALA A 184 -22.23 21.48 11.41
N LEU A 185 -22.37 20.23 10.94
CA LEU A 185 -23.59 19.44 11.08
C LEU A 185 -23.98 19.28 12.56
N GLN A 186 -23.03 18.91 13.43
CA GLN A 186 -23.23 18.73 14.87
C GLN A 186 -23.65 20.04 15.57
N LYS A 187 -23.12 21.18 15.17
CA LYS A 187 -23.58 22.49 15.65
C LYS A 187 -25.03 22.76 15.24
N GLU A 188 -25.38 22.56 13.98
CA GLU A 188 -26.75 22.75 13.48
C GLU A 188 -27.75 21.77 14.16
N GLU A 189 -27.29 20.57 14.55
CA GLU A 189 -28.03 19.60 15.36
C GLU A 189 -28.19 20.02 16.82
N GLY A 190 -27.59 21.15 17.24
CA GLY A 190 -27.65 21.68 18.61
C GLY A 190 -26.70 21.05 19.60
N MET A 191 -25.68 20.29 19.17
CA MET A 191 -24.66 19.75 20.03
C MET A 191 -23.75 20.89 20.54
N SER A 192 -23.41 20.88 21.83
CA SER A 192 -22.41 21.82 22.39
C SER A 192 -20.99 21.48 21.93
N THR A 193 -20.07 22.44 22.01
CA THR A 193 -18.64 22.25 21.73
C THR A 193 -17.97 21.16 22.55
N SER A 194 -18.54 20.82 23.72
CA SER A 194 -18.04 19.72 24.57
C SER A 194 -18.53 18.33 24.15
N VAL A 195 -19.57 18.26 23.31
CA VAL A 195 -20.20 17.01 22.83
C VAL A 195 -19.82 16.73 21.38
N ALA A 196 -19.77 17.76 20.54
CA ALA A 196 -19.38 17.68 19.15
C ALA A 196 -17.90 17.20 19.04
N ASN A 197 -17.64 16.22 18.16
CA ASN A 197 -16.35 15.57 18.05
C ASN A 197 -15.82 15.44 16.60
N GLY A 198 -16.61 15.91 15.62
CA GLY A 198 -16.26 15.83 14.19
C GLY A 198 -16.25 14.40 13.65
N PHE A 199 -16.99 13.48 14.28
CA PHE A 199 -17.21 12.11 13.82
C PHE A 199 -18.70 11.83 13.65
N PHE A 200 -19.12 11.24 12.54
CA PHE A 200 -20.53 10.94 12.25
C PHE A 200 -20.96 9.66 12.98
N GLY A 201 -21.09 9.75 14.31
CA GLY A 201 -21.46 8.65 15.18
C GLY A 201 -22.98 8.54 15.39
N ASN A 202 -23.36 7.71 16.38
CA ASN A 202 -24.78 7.45 16.70
C ASN A 202 -25.55 8.72 17.09
N GLY A 203 -24.93 9.65 17.82
CA GLY A 203 -25.54 10.92 18.21
C GLY A 203 -25.94 11.74 16.99
N THR A 204 -24.98 11.98 16.09
CA THR A 204 -25.21 12.67 14.82
C THR A 204 -26.21 11.92 13.94
N THR A 205 -26.13 10.59 13.87
CA THR A 205 -27.10 9.77 13.11
C THR A 205 -28.53 9.97 13.61
N SER A 206 -28.75 10.03 14.93
CA SER A 206 -30.08 10.16 15.52
C SER A 206 -30.71 11.56 15.39
N LEU A 207 -29.88 12.60 15.27
CA LEU A 207 -30.31 14.00 15.15
C LEU A 207 -30.30 14.48 13.69
N CYS A 208 -29.74 13.69 12.77
CA CYS A 208 -29.58 14.06 11.37
C CYS A 208 -30.97 14.30 10.70
N PRO A 209 -31.20 15.50 10.12
CA PRO A 209 -32.47 15.81 9.51
C PRO A 209 -32.66 15.18 8.13
N THR A 210 -33.92 15.09 7.69
CA THR A 210 -34.22 14.99 6.26
C THR A 210 -34.52 16.37 5.72
N LEU A 211 -33.83 16.78 4.65
CA LEU A 211 -34.03 18.05 3.95
C LEU A 211 -34.72 17.81 2.63
N THR A 212 -35.70 18.64 2.34
CA THR A 212 -36.56 18.54 1.15
C THR A 212 -36.67 19.90 0.44
N PRO A 213 -37.16 19.94 -0.81
CA PRO A 213 -37.39 21.19 -1.51
C PRO A 213 -38.26 22.16 -0.70
N GLY A 214 -37.79 23.42 -0.59
CA GLY A 214 -38.44 24.45 0.19
C GLY A 214 -38.15 24.45 1.71
N ASP A 215 -37.27 23.59 2.18
CA ASP A 215 -36.75 23.61 3.56
C ASP A 215 -36.09 24.95 3.87
N SER A 216 -36.30 25.50 5.07
CA SER A 216 -35.81 26.80 5.52
C SER A 216 -34.55 26.73 6.42
N ARG A 217 -34.08 25.52 6.75
CA ARG A 217 -32.93 25.30 7.63
C ARG A 217 -31.60 25.60 6.90
N THR A 218 -31.30 26.87 6.69
CA THR A 218 -30.19 27.36 5.88
C THR A 218 -28.85 26.72 6.21
N GLY A 219 -28.51 26.55 7.51
CA GLY A 219 -27.22 25.95 7.93
C GLY A 219 -27.08 24.51 7.44
N PHE A 220 -28.07 23.67 7.64
CA PHE A 220 -28.07 22.28 7.14
C PHE A 220 -27.99 22.22 5.62
N ILE A 221 -28.72 23.09 4.91
CA ILE A 221 -28.71 23.12 3.44
C ILE A 221 -27.33 23.50 2.93
N LEU A 222 -26.68 24.50 3.51
CA LEU A 222 -25.30 24.89 3.15
C LEU A 222 -24.33 23.73 3.33
N ILE A 223 -24.42 22.97 4.44
CA ILE A 223 -23.58 21.81 4.67
C ILE A 223 -23.77 20.76 3.56
N VAL A 224 -25.01 20.50 3.16
CA VAL A 224 -25.30 19.57 2.03
C VAL A 224 -24.76 20.11 0.72
N GLN A 225 -24.93 21.40 0.42
CA GLN A 225 -24.36 22.04 -0.77
C GLN A 225 -22.82 21.92 -0.80
N TYR A 226 -22.16 22.17 0.32
CA TYR A 226 -20.71 22.02 0.45
C TYR A 226 -20.24 20.58 0.26
N ALA A 227 -20.91 19.63 0.94
CA ALA A 227 -20.59 18.23 0.90
C ALA A 227 -20.76 17.64 -0.52
N LEU A 228 -21.83 18.02 -1.23
CA LEU A 228 -22.06 17.61 -2.62
C LEU A 228 -20.92 18.09 -3.52
N TYR A 229 -20.55 19.37 -3.45
CA TYR A 229 -19.46 19.90 -4.26
C TYR A 229 -18.10 19.24 -3.96
N CYS A 230 -17.82 19.00 -2.66
CA CYS A 230 -16.61 18.34 -2.22
C CYS A 230 -16.51 16.87 -2.71
N ASN A 231 -17.64 16.18 -2.91
CA ASN A 231 -17.68 14.81 -3.41
C ASN A 231 -17.57 14.70 -4.94
N GLY A 232 -17.52 15.81 -5.68
CA GLY A 232 -17.22 15.79 -7.10
C GLY A 232 -18.02 16.79 -7.91
N LYS A 233 -17.44 17.26 -8.99
CA LYS A 233 -18.06 18.27 -9.90
C LYS A 233 -19.37 17.78 -10.54
N SER A 234 -19.56 16.45 -10.64
CA SER A 234 -20.81 15.86 -11.13
C SER A 234 -21.99 16.10 -10.18
N PHE A 235 -21.72 16.49 -8.94
CA PHE A 235 -22.69 16.74 -7.88
C PHE A 235 -22.73 18.24 -7.50
N ASP A 236 -22.33 19.12 -8.42
CA ASP A 236 -22.35 20.58 -8.18
C ASP A 236 -23.81 21.06 -7.97
N PRO A 237 -24.15 21.55 -6.76
CA PRO A 237 -25.50 22.03 -6.46
C PRO A 237 -25.81 23.44 -7.00
N GLY A 238 -24.85 24.11 -7.65
CA GLY A 238 -24.89 25.52 -8.04
C GLY A 238 -24.35 26.45 -6.95
N GLU A 239 -25.06 27.54 -6.66
CA GLU A 239 -24.65 28.52 -5.65
C GLU A 239 -24.76 27.97 -4.22
N PHE A 240 -23.87 28.41 -3.34
CA PHE A 240 -23.91 28.12 -1.90
C PHE A 240 -24.77 29.17 -1.19
N ASP A 241 -26.08 29.12 -1.45
CA ASP A 241 -27.07 30.13 -1.01
C ASP A 241 -27.96 29.65 0.17
N GLY A 242 -27.79 28.42 0.61
CA GLY A 242 -28.59 27.83 1.70
C GLY A 242 -30.03 27.58 1.34
N LYS A 243 -30.38 27.47 0.05
CA LYS A 243 -31.72 27.16 -0.43
C LYS A 243 -31.75 25.77 -1.04
N TYR A 244 -32.74 24.96 -0.64
CA TYR A 244 -32.95 23.64 -1.23
C TYR A 244 -33.77 23.77 -2.54
N GLY A 245 -33.07 24.33 -3.57
CA GLY A 245 -33.64 24.57 -4.90
C GLY A 245 -33.45 23.41 -5.87
N VAL A 246 -33.82 23.60 -7.13
CA VAL A 246 -33.76 22.59 -8.20
C VAL A 246 -32.31 22.07 -8.40
N GLY A 247 -31.30 22.94 -8.28
CA GLY A 247 -29.88 22.54 -8.39
C GLY A 247 -29.49 21.51 -7.33
N VAL A 248 -29.87 21.77 -6.06
CA VAL A 248 -29.60 20.83 -4.95
C VAL A 248 -30.34 19.50 -5.16
N VAL A 249 -31.62 19.53 -5.56
CA VAL A 249 -32.37 18.30 -5.87
C VAL A 249 -31.69 17.47 -6.94
N SER A 250 -31.24 18.11 -8.01
CA SER A 250 -30.55 17.42 -9.12
C SER A 250 -29.20 16.81 -8.66
N ALA A 251 -28.42 17.59 -7.91
CA ALA A 251 -27.14 17.11 -7.38
C ALA A 251 -27.30 15.96 -6.39
N VAL A 252 -28.30 16.03 -5.49
CA VAL A 252 -28.63 14.95 -4.56
C VAL A 252 -29.04 13.69 -5.31
N LYS A 253 -29.90 13.78 -6.33
CA LYS A 253 -30.29 12.62 -7.16
C LYS A 253 -29.09 12.00 -7.86
N ALA A 254 -28.22 12.81 -8.46
CA ALA A 254 -27.01 12.34 -9.11
C ALA A 254 -26.06 11.63 -8.13
N PHE A 255 -25.91 12.16 -6.92
CA PHE A 255 -25.12 11.51 -5.87
C PHE A 255 -25.76 10.21 -5.38
N GLN A 256 -27.06 10.20 -5.17
CA GLN A 256 -27.82 9.00 -4.79
C GLN A 256 -27.72 7.91 -5.85
N GLU A 257 -27.84 8.25 -7.14
CA GLU A 257 -27.62 7.33 -8.26
C GLU A 257 -26.20 6.76 -8.24
N PHE A 258 -25.19 7.64 -8.14
CA PHE A 258 -23.79 7.26 -8.09
C PHE A 258 -23.47 6.31 -6.92
N MET A 259 -24.08 6.52 -5.75
CA MET A 259 -23.89 5.70 -4.55
C MET A 259 -24.88 4.54 -4.43
N CYS A 260 -25.72 4.31 -5.46
CA CYS A 260 -26.78 3.29 -5.46
C CYS A 260 -27.75 3.41 -4.29
N LEU A 261 -28.04 4.64 -3.87
CA LEU A 261 -29.07 4.98 -2.89
C LEU A 261 -30.42 5.24 -3.58
N PRO A 262 -31.56 5.21 -2.85
CA PRO A 262 -32.83 5.60 -3.42
C PRO A 262 -32.82 7.04 -3.96
N GLN A 263 -33.12 7.22 -5.25
CA GLN A 263 -33.05 8.53 -5.95
C GLN A 263 -34.24 9.43 -5.63
N THR A 264 -34.39 9.79 -4.37
CA THR A 264 -35.51 10.63 -3.89
C THR A 264 -35.32 12.11 -4.19
N GLY A 265 -34.07 12.54 -4.30
CA GLY A 265 -33.72 13.95 -4.33
C GLY A 265 -33.88 14.67 -2.98
N TYR A 266 -34.08 13.92 -1.91
CA TYR A 266 -34.11 14.41 -0.52
C TYR A 266 -32.78 14.08 0.14
N ALA A 267 -32.17 15.03 0.85
CA ALA A 267 -31.00 14.79 1.66
C ALA A 267 -31.44 14.23 3.02
N ASP A 268 -31.69 12.93 3.05
CA ASP A 268 -31.97 12.16 4.25
C ASP A 268 -30.70 11.71 4.97
N MET A 269 -30.82 11.12 6.15
CA MET A 269 -29.67 10.65 6.95
C MET A 269 -28.75 9.72 6.16
N PRO A 270 -29.23 8.69 5.43
CA PRO A 270 -28.34 7.85 4.61
C PRO A 270 -27.55 8.64 3.55
N THR A 271 -28.19 9.60 2.89
CA THR A 271 -27.55 10.47 1.89
C THR A 271 -26.50 11.38 2.53
N ILE A 272 -26.85 12.10 3.62
CA ILE A 272 -25.94 13.01 4.32
C ILE A 272 -24.76 12.23 4.90
N LYS A 273 -25.01 11.05 5.46
CA LYS A 273 -23.95 10.21 6.01
C LYS A 273 -23.01 9.66 4.92
N ALA A 274 -23.53 9.30 3.75
CA ALA A 274 -22.73 8.88 2.60
C ALA A 274 -21.85 10.03 2.04
N LEU A 275 -22.34 11.28 2.11
CA LEU A 275 -21.54 12.48 1.73
C LEU A 275 -20.39 12.76 2.70
N LEU A 276 -20.54 12.46 4.00
CA LEU A 276 -19.64 12.91 5.07
C LEU A 276 -18.86 11.78 5.76
N SER A 277 -19.20 10.51 5.52
CA SER A 277 -18.53 9.34 6.12
C SER A 277 -18.22 8.31 5.05
N SER A 278 -17.05 7.70 5.12
CA SER A 278 -16.68 6.66 4.16
C SER A 278 -17.62 5.46 4.20
N SER A 279 -17.95 4.95 5.38
CA SER A 279 -18.85 3.79 5.53
C SER A 279 -20.31 4.09 5.20
N GLY A 280 -20.72 5.36 5.22
CA GLY A 280 -22.12 5.73 5.04
C GLY A 280 -23.05 5.11 6.10
N ASP A 281 -24.31 4.85 5.73
CA ASP A 281 -25.25 4.13 6.58
C ASP A 281 -24.94 2.64 6.59
N THR A 282 -24.43 2.13 7.72
CA THR A 282 -24.04 0.71 7.88
C THR A 282 -25.25 -0.24 7.98
N THR A 283 -26.46 0.30 8.16
CA THR A 283 -27.71 -0.49 8.19
C THR A 283 -28.28 -0.76 6.79
N ARG A 284 -27.74 -0.09 5.76
CA ARG A 284 -28.23 -0.25 4.39
C ARG A 284 -28.12 -1.69 3.89
N ALA A 285 -29.03 -2.06 3.00
CA ALA A 285 -28.98 -3.36 2.34
C ALA A 285 -27.74 -3.46 1.44
N ALA A 286 -27.22 -4.67 1.31
CA ALA A 286 -26.14 -5.00 0.40
C ALA A 286 -26.50 -6.23 -0.43
N SER A 287 -26.12 -6.26 -1.70
CA SER A 287 -26.32 -7.42 -2.58
C SER A 287 -25.00 -8.12 -2.94
N ALA A 288 -23.87 -7.57 -2.48
CA ALA A 288 -22.57 -8.20 -2.51
C ALA A 288 -21.96 -8.28 -1.10
N CYS A 289 -21.02 -9.19 -0.92
CA CYS A 289 -20.23 -9.33 0.31
C CYS A 289 -18.88 -9.94 -0.03
N ASP A 290 -17.91 -9.85 0.89
CA ASP A 290 -16.70 -10.64 0.84
C ASP A 290 -16.48 -11.40 2.15
N THR A 291 -15.67 -12.45 2.10
CA THR A 291 -15.34 -13.24 3.29
C THR A 291 -14.07 -14.06 3.11
N ALA A 292 -13.29 -14.20 4.19
CA ALA A 292 -12.19 -15.15 4.28
C ALA A 292 -12.66 -16.57 4.63
N THR A 293 -13.90 -16.75 5.04
CA THR A 293 -14.49 -18.04 5.44
C THR A 293 -14.80 -18.90 4.21
N ILE A 294 -14.40 -20.16 4.23
CA ILE A 294 -14.79 -21.15 3.21
C ILE A 294 -16.32 -21.30 3.21
N ILE A 295 -16.92 -21.22 2.03
CA ILE A 295 -18.37 -21.24 1.83
C ILE A 295 -18.83 -22.69 1.61
N THR A 296 -19.58 -23.23 2.59
CA THR A 296 -20.29 -24.50 2.46
C THR A 296 -21.68 -24.29 1.84
N ALA A 297 -22.38 -25.37 1.50
CA ALA A 297 -23.74 -25.31 0.95
C ALA A 297 -24.72 -24.55 1.86
N GLU A 298 -24.64 -24.79 3.19
CA GLU A 298 -25.50 -24.11 4.18
C GLU A 298 -25.17 -22.61 4.25
N LYS A 299 -23.88 -22.23 4.18
CA LYS A 299 -23.45 -20.83 4.17
C LYS A 299 -23.84 -20.13 2.88
N ALA A 300 -23.69 -20.79 1.73
CA ALA A 300 -24.15 -20.27 0.44
C ALA A 300 -25.65 -20.02 0.44
N GLN A 301 -26.44 -20.94 0.99
CA GLN A 301 -27.89 -20.75 1.15
C GLN A 301 -28.22 -19.60 2.11
N THR A 302 -27.44 -19.42 3.18
CA THR A 302 -27.59 -18.26 4.08
C THR A 302 -27.36 -16.95 3.35
N LEU A 303 -26.31 -16.85 2.53
CA LEU A 303 -26.06 -15.66 1.70
C LEU A 303 -27.23 -15.37 0.77
N ARG A 304 -27.73 -16.37 0.05
CA ARG A 304 -28.91 -16.22 -0.85
C ARG A 304 -30.15 -15.76 -0.12
N ASN A 305 -30.46 -16.36 1.02
CA ASN A 305 -31.64 -16.02 1.83
C ASN A 305 -31.59 -14.59 2.39
N ASN A 306 -30.37 -14.02 2.58
CA ASN A 306 -30.15 -12.64 2.99
C ASN A 306 -30.01 -11.65 1.82
N GLY A 307 -30.27 -12.09 0.58
CA GLY A 307 -30.33 -11.22 -0.61
C GLY A 307 -28.99 -10.99 -1.32
N TYR A 308 -27.92 -11.65 -0.90
CA TYR A 308 -26.63 -11.54 -1.57
C TYR A 308 -26.69 -12.24 -2.93
N LYS A 309 -26.01 -11.65 -3.92
CA LYS A 309 -25.93 -12.13 -5.31
C LYS A 309 -24.50 -12.42 -5.73
N THR A 310 -23.55 -11.69 -5.17
CA THR A 310 -22.12 -11.77 -5.53
C THR A 310 -21.27 -11.84 -4.26
N VAL A 311 -20.27 -12.71 -4.26
CA VAL A 311 -19.35 -12.87 -3.13
C VAL A 311 -17.90 -12.73 -3.56
N GLY A 312 -17.14 -11.94 -2.83
CA GLY A 312 -15.69 -11.82 -2.96
C GLY A 312 -14.98 -12.96 -2.21
N ARG A 313 -14.08 -13.66 -2.89
CA ARG A 313 -13.28 -14.72 -2.29
C ARG A 313 -11.81 -14.62 -2.72
N TYR A 314 -10.94 -15.10 -1.87
CA TYR A 314 -9.49 -14.99 -2.02
C TYR A 314 -8.94 -16.11 -2.89
N LEU A 315 -8.15 -15.76 -3.91
CA LEU A 315 -7.50 -16.75 -4.80
C LEU A 315 -6.47 -17.61 -4.05
N THR A 316 -5.79 -17.01 -3.08
CA THR A 316 -4.67 -17.59 -2.33
C THR A 316 -4.68 -17.10 -0.88
N GLY A 317 -3.66 -17.48 -0.11
CA GLY A 317 -3.39 -16.91 1.20
C GLY A 317 -4.01 -17.65 2.38
N ASN A 318 -3.66 -17.16 3.57
CA ASN A 318 -4.10 -17.71 4.84
C ASN A 318 -4.67 -16.60 5.73
N VAL A 319 -5.56 -16.98 6.63
CA VAL A 319 -6.12 -16.12 7.67
C VAL A 319 -5.84 -16.71 9.05
N ARG A 320 -5.55 -15.87 10.03
CA ARG A 320 -5.36 -16.29 11.41
C ARG A 320 -6.73 -16.42 12.09
N THR A 321 -7.03 -17.62 12.58
CA THR A 321 -8.24 -17.92 13.35
C THR A 321 -7.87 -18.28 14.80
N SER A 322 -8.84 -18.49 15.65
CA SER A 322 -8.63 -19.00 17.01
C SER A 322 -7.96 -20.39 17.04
N SER A 323 -8.10 -21.17 15.97
CA SER A 323 -7.48 -22.50 15.81
C SER A 323 -6.10 -22.46 15.15
N GLY A 324 -5.58 -21.27 14.78
CA GLY A 324 -4.29 -21.10 14.14
C GLY A 324 -4.38 -20.50 12.73
N LEU A 325 -3.35 -20.73 11.92
CA LEU A 325 -3.31 -20.28 10.53
C LEU A 325 -4.15 -21.25 9.67
N THR A 326 -5.16 -20.71 8.98
CA THR A 326 -6.08 -21.49 8.14
C THR A 326 -6.09 -20.90 6.73
N SER A 327 -6.11 -21.78 5.72
CA SER A 327 -6.20 -21.34 4.32
C SER A 327 -7.52 -20.62 4.07
N LYS A 328 -7.43 -19.43 3.43
CA LYS A 328 -8.58 -18.71 2.87
C LYS A 328 -8.71 -18.90 1.36
N ALA A 329 -7.81 -19.68 0.76
CA ALA A 329 -7.74 -19.89 -0.67
C ALA A 329 -8.99 -20.61 -1.20
N LEU A 330 -9.52 -20.09 -2.29
CA LEU A 330 -10.65 -20.63 -3.03
C LEU A 330 -10.29 -21.99 -3.65
N THR A 331 -11.25 -22.92 -3.64
CA THR A 331 -11.09 -24.26 -4.23
C THR A 331 -12.15 -24.49 -5.33
N SER A 332 -11.87 -25.41 -6.26
CA SER A 332 -12.85 -25.79 -7.28
C SER A 332 -14.15 -26.37 -6.67
N GLN A 333 -14.04 -27.08 -5.53
CA GLN A 333 -15.20 -27.59 -4.82
C GLN A 333 -16.06 -26.46 -4.22
N GLU A 334 -15.43 -25.46 -3.63
CA GLU A 334 -16.13 -24.28 -3.11
C GLU A 334 -16.80 -23.47 -4.23
N LEU A 335 -16.14 -23.32 -5.38
CA LEU A 335 -16.72 -22.67 -6.57
C LEU A 335 -18.00 -23.36 -7.02
N ALA A 336 -18.03 -24.70 -7.09
CA ALA A 336 -19.24 -25.47 -7.42
C ALA A 336 -20.37 -25.14 -6.45
N VAL A 337 -20.11 -25.12 -5.14
CA VAL A 337 -21.10 -24.76 -4.11
C VAL A 337 -21.65 -23.35 -4.29
N ILE A 338 -20.78 -22.38 -4.60
CA ILE A 338 -21.16 -20.98 -4.82
C ILE A 338 -22.08 -20.87 -6.04
N PHE A 339 -21.72 -21.50 -7.16
CA PHE A 339 -22.51 -21.44 -8.40
C PHE A 339 -23.82 -22.25 -8.29
N ASP A 340 -23.83 -23.40 -7.63
CA ASP A 340 -25.04 -24.20 -7.39
C ASP A 340 -26.07 -23.41 -6.58
N ALA A 341 -25.62 -22.55 -5.67
CA ALA A 341 -26.47 -21.62 -4.94
C ALA A 341 -26.93 -20.41 -5.79
N GLY A 342 -26.47 -20.27 -7.05
CA GLY A 342 -26.80 -19.15 -7.92
C GLY A 342 -26.13 -17.84 -7.52
N LEU A 343 -24.97 -17.89 -6.85
CA LEU A 343 -24.14 -16.74 -6.52
C LEU A 343 -23.10 -16.51 -7.62
N ASN A 344 -22.76 -15.25 -7.85
CA ASN A 344 -21.57 -14.87 -8.62
C ASN A 344 -20.38 -14.71 -7.68
N ILE A 345 -19.16 -14.73 -8.24
CA ILE A 345 -17.92 -14.56 -7.49
C ILE A 345 -17.01 -13.52 -8.14
N PHE A 346 -16.33 -12.71 -7.34
CA PHE A 346 -15.21 -11.89 -7.78
C PHE A 346 -13.94 -12.27 -7.00
N PRO A 347 -12.80 -12.47 -7.69
CA PRO A 347 -11.57 -12.92 -7.05
C PRO A 347 -10.78 -11.77 -6.43
N ILE A 348 -10.28 -11.99 -5.21
CA ILE A 348 -9.40 -11.10 -4.46
C ILE A 348 -8.03 -11.77 -4.35
N TYR A 349 -6.97 -11.00 -4.53
CA TYR A 349 -5.61 -11.43 -4.26
C TYR A 349 -5.02 -10.65 -3.06
N GLN A 350 -4.71 -11.38 -1.98
CA GLN A 350 -4.15 -10.80 -0.76
C GLN A 350 -3.33 -11.86 0.00
N ASP A 351 -2.07 -12.03 -0.37
CA ASP A 351 -1.10 -12.84 0.38
C ASP A 351 -0.33 -12.00 1.42
N GLY A 352 -0.38 -10.65 1.27
CA GLY A 352 0.16 -9.63 2.15
C GLY A 352 -0.59 -8.32 1.97
N GLY A 353 0.13 -7.18 2.02
CA GLY A 353 -0.47 -5.86 1.75
C GLY A 353 -1.01 -5.13 2.98
N TYR A 354 -0.76 -5.65 4.19
CA TYR A 354 -1.18 -5.05 5.46
C TYR A 354 -0.25 -3.94 5.96
N GLN A 355 0.89 -3.73 5.28
CA GLN A 355 1.90 -2.78 5.70
C GLN A 355 2.78 -2.31 4.53
N SER A 356 3.29 -1.12 4.65
CA SER A 356 4.12 -0.45 3.65
C SER A 356 5.36 -1.24 3.21
N SER A 357 5.95 -2.04 4.10
CA SER A 357 7.15 -2.86 3.83
C SER A 357 6.90 -4.04 2.89
N TYR A 358 5.63 -4.40 2.62
CA TYR A 358 5.28 -5.42 1.64
C TYR A 358 5.54 -4.95 0.20
N PHE A 359 5.30 -3.67 -0.08
CA PHE A 359 5.35 -3.08 -1.41
C PHE A 359 6.78 -2.69 -1.77
N VAL A 360 7.57 -3.71 -2.08
CA VAL A 360 8.96 -3.57 -2.53
C VAL A 360 9.06 -3.83 -4.04
N LYS A 361 10.19 -3.48 -4.63
CA LYS A 361 10.46 -3.73 -6.05
C LYS A 361 10.21 -5.21 -6.41
N ASP A 362 9.65 -5.45 -7.56
CA ASP A 362 9.28 -6.74 -8.14
C ASP A 362 8.15 -7.48 -7.38
N GLN A 363 7.56 -6.90 -6.30
CA GLN A 363 6.44 -7.54 -5.60
C GLN A 363 5.19 -7.57 -6.47
N GLY A 364 4.91 -6.51 -7.22
CA GLY A 364 3.77 -6.46 -8.13
C GLY A 364 3.86 -7.53 -9.24
N THR A 365 5.07 -7.79 -9.73
CA THR A 365 5.30 -8.86 -10.71
C THR A 365 5.01 -10.24 -10.11
N ARG A 366 5.51 -10.52 -8.90
CA ARG A 366 5.26 -11.79 -8.19
C ARG A 366 3.78 -12.03 -7.94
N ASP A 367 3.10 -11.02 -7.43
CA ASP A 367 1.68 -11.10 -7.11
C ASP A 367 0.81 -11.27 -8.36
N ALA A 368 1.16 -10.59 -9.46
CA ALA A 368 0.47 -10.72 -10.74
C ALA A 368 0.54 -12.15 -11.27
N TYR A 369 1.71 -12.76 -11.27
CA TYR A 369 1.88 -14.14 -11.72
C TYR A 369 1.15 -15.12 -10.80
N SER A 370 1.26 -14.97 -9.50
CA SER A 370 0.60 -15.82 -8.52
C SER A 370 -0.93 -15.77 -8.65
N ALA A 371 -1.48 -14.55 -8.75
CA ALA A 371 -2.90 -14.31 -8.92
C ALA A 371 -3.44 -14.89 -10.24
N ALA A 372 -2.74 -14.61 -11.35
CA ALA A 372 -3.15 -15.09 -12.67
C ALA A 372 -3.11 -16.63 -12.76
N SER A 373 -2.07 -17.25 -12.22
CA SER A 373 -1.95 -18.71 -12.19
C SER A 373 -3.06 -19.35 -11.34
N ALA A 374 -3.35 -18.78 -10.15
CA ALA A 374 -4.44 -19.27 -9.31
C ALA A 374 -5.80 -19.14 -10.00
N ALA A 375 -6.08 -17.99 -10.61
CA ALA A 375 -7.32 -17.73 -11.33
C ALA A 375 -7.47 -18.68 -12.53
N ARG A 376 -6.40 -18.93 -13.30
CA ARG A 376 -6.41 -19.86 -14.42
C ARG A 376 -6.69 -21.31 -13.98
N ARG A 377 -6.01 -21.80 -12.94
CA ARG A 377 -6.25 -23.16 -12.41
C ARG A 377 -7.68 -23.35 -11.96
N LEU A 378 -8.29 -22.32 -11.41
CA LEU A 378 -9.70 -22.33 -11.02
C LEU A 378 -10.65 -22.16 -12.21
N GLY A 379 -10.13 -21.81 -13.39
CA GLY A 379 -10.90 -21.67 -14.63
C GLY A 379 -11.64 -20.35 -14.81
N PHE A 380 -11.20 -19.29 -14.14
CA PHE A 380 -11.77 -17.97 -14.34
C PHE A 380 -11.64 -17.52 -15.79
N PRO A 381 -12.72 -17.03 -16.44
CA PRO A 381 -12.69 -16.62 -17.84
C PRO A 381 -11.94 -15.33 -18.08
N SER A 382 -11.53 -15.09 -19.34
CA SER A 382 -10.99 -13.80 -19.77
C SER A 382 -11.97 -12.66 -19.45
N GLY A 383 -11.45 -11.51 -19.07
CA GLY A 383 -12.23 -10.34 -18.66
C GLY A 383 -12.56 -10.30 -17.15
N THR A 384 -12.27 -11.38 -16.40
CA THR A 384 -12.42 -11.38 -14.95
C THR A 384 -11.47 -10.34 -14.34
N THR A 385 -11.99 -9.50 -13.43
CA THR A 385 -11.19 -8.55 -12.67
C THR A 385 -10.64 -9.21 -11.42
N ILE A 386 -9.34 -9.18 -11.21
CA ILE A 386 -8.68 -9.62 -9.98
C ILE A 386 -8.37 -8.39 -9.13
N TYR A 387 -8.88 -8.34 -7.90
CA TYR A 387 -8.70 -7.22 -6.98
C TYR A 387 -7.47 -7.44 -6.11
N PHE A 388 -6.41 -6.65 -6.36
CA PHE A 388 -5.17 -6.68 -5.58
C PHE A 388 -5.29 -5.79 -4.35
N ALA A 389 -4.97 -6.35 -3.18
CA ALA A 389 -5.21 -5.70 -1.91
C ALA A 389 -4.07 -4.76 -1.48
N VAL A 390 -4.46 -3.54 -1.06
CA VAL A 390 -3.63 -2.57 -0.35
C VAL A 390 -4.38 -2.18 0.93
N ASP A 391 -4.14 -2.94 2.00
CA ASP A 391 -4.95 -2.94 3.22
C ASP A 391 -4.21 -2.31 4.40
N PHE A 392 -3.73 -1.08 4.21
CA PHE A 392 -3.10 -0.28 5.27
C PHE A 392 -3.34 1.22 5.04
N ASP A 393 -3.15 2.02 6.09
CA ASP A 393 -3.27 3.47 6.03
C ASP A 393 -2.04 4.11 5.39
N ALA A 394 -2.00 4.12 4.05
CA ALA A 394 -0.89 4.65 3.27
C ALA A 394 -0.91 6.19 3.24
N TYR A 395 0.23 6.79 3.56
CA TYR A 395 0.47 8.21 3.32
C TYR A 395 0.60 8.50 1.82
N ASP A 396 0.34 9.75 1.41
CA ASP A 396 0.36 10.12 -0.01
C ASP A 396 1.70 9.86 -0.71
N TYR A 397 2.83 10.07 -0.02
CA TYR A 397 4.15 9.73 -0.54
C TYR A 397 4.35 8.22 -0.72
N GLU A 398 3.77 7.38 0.15
CA GLU A 398 3.84 5.92 0.01
C GLU A 398 3.00 5.44 -1.17
N VAL A 399 1.87 6.10 -1.45
CA VAL A 399 1.10 5.82 -2.67
C VAL A 399 1.95 6.11 -3.90
N THR A 400 2.67 7.25 -3.93
CA THR A 400 3.55 7.63 -5.04
C THR A 400 4.74 6.70 -5.21
N ASP A 401 5.44 6.38 -4.10
CA ASP A 401 6.76 5.76 -4.13
C ASP A 401 6.69 4.22 -4.13
N LYS A 402 5.56 3.63 -3.71
CA LYS A 402 5.40 2.19 -3.52
C LYS A 402 4.19 1.61 -4.25
N ILE A 403 3.00 2.19 -4.04
CA ILE A 403 1.77 1.58 -4.55
C ILE A 403 1.62 1.78 -6.07
N ILE A 404 1.89 2.96 -6.58
CA ILE A 404 1.86 3.20 -8.04
C ILE A 404 2.88 2.31 -8.77
N PRO A 405 4.17 2.21 -8.36
CA PRO A 405 5.12 1.27 -8.94
C PRO A 405 4.64 -0.19 -8.87
N TYR A 406 4.09 -0.63 -7.74
CA TYR A 406 3.55 -1.98 -7.58
C TYR A 406 2.47 -2.30 -8.63
N PHE A 407 1.49 -1.40 -8.85
CA PHE A 407 0.48 -1.60 -9.88
C PHE A 407 1.03 -1.47 -11.31
N GLN A 408 2.08 -0.69 -11.53
CA GLN A 408 2.80 -0.65 -12.81
C GLN A 408 3.46 -2.00 -13.13
N GLU A 409 4.06 -2.64 -12.12
CA GLU A 409 4.62 -3.98 -12.24
C GLU A 409 3.53 -5.02 -12.55
N ILE A 410 2.38 -4.99 -11.85
CA ILE A 410 1.23 -5.87 -12.15
C ILE A 410 0.78 -5.69 -13.60
N LYS A 411 0.60 -4.44 -14.04
CA LYS A 411 0.17 -4.14 -15.41
C LYS A 411 1.17 -4.64 -16.45
N SER A 412 2.46 -4.47 -16.18
CA SER A 412 3.54 -4.97 -17.05
C SER A 412 3.55 -6.50 -17.12
N ALA A 413 3.39 -7.19 -15.99
CA ALA A 413 3.34 -8.65 -15.92
C ALA A 413 2.10 -9.19 -16.66
N PHE A 414 0.92 -8.60 -16.45
CA PHE A 414 -0.31 -8.98 -17.16
C PHE A 414 -0.17 -8.77 -18.67
N ALA A 415 0.44 -7.66 -19.11
CA ALA A 415 0.70 -7.41 -20.53
C ALA A 415 1.61 -8.48 -21.14
N LYS A 416 2.67 -8.91 -20.43
CA LYS A 416 3.53 -10.03 -20.87
C LYS A 416 2.73 -11.33 -20.98
N MET A 417 1.94 -11.70 -19.96
CA MET A 417 1.12 -12.91 -19.97
C MET A 417 0.12 -12.92 -21.14
N GLN A 418 -0.43 -11.78 -21.49
CA GLN A 418 -1.41 -11.63 -22.60
C GLN A 418 -0.79 -11.78 -23.98
N THR A 419 0.52 -11.84 -24.13
CA THR A 419 1.19 -12.16 -25.41
C THR A 419 1.01 -13.63 -25.78
N PHE A 420 0.68 -14.50 -24.82
CA PHE A 420 0.40 -15.91 -25.07
C PHE A 420 -1.06 -16.10 -25.48
N SER A 421 -1.28 -16.69 -26.64
CA SER A 421 -2.61 -16.80 -27.25
C SER A 421 -3.62 -17.63 -26.45
N THR A 422 -3.14 -18.50 -25.58
CA THR A 422 -3.96 -19.43 -24.76
C THR A 422 -4.21 -18.94 -23.36
N ALA A 423 -3.52 -17.88 -22.90
CA ALA A 423 -3.69 -17.34 -21.56
C ALA A 423 -4.97 -16.49 -21.45
N PRO A 424 -5.79 -16.67 -20.38
CA PRO A 424 -6.90 -15.76 -20.11
C PRO A 424 -6.39 -14.33 -19.91
N LYS A 425 -7.13 -13.35 -20.41
CA LYS A 425 -6.82 -11.93 -20.25
C LYS A 425 -7.59 -11.40 -19.04
N TYR A 426 -6.92 -11.32 -17.91
CA TYR A 426 -7.51 -10.77 -16.68
C TYR A 426 -7.39 -9.25 -16.64
N GLU A 427 -8.34 -8.62 -15.95
CA GLU A 427 -8.37 -7.19 -15.67
C GLU A 427 -7.83 -6.92 -14.26
N ILE A 428 -7.25 -5.74 -14.06
CA ILE A 428 -6.67 -5.34 -12.78
C ILE A 428 -7.67 -4.50 -12.01
N GLY A 429 -8.06 -4.98 -10.84
CA GLY A 429 -8.79 -4.22 -9.84
C GLY A 429 -7.88 -3.86 -8.65
N VAL A 430 -8.32 -2.91 -7.84
CA VAL A 430 -7.69 -2.56 -6.56
C VAL A 430 -8.68 -2.72 -5.43
N TYR A 431 -8.26 -3.36 -4.32
CA TYR A 431 -8.93 -3.26 -3.03
C TYR A 431 -8.11 -2.35 -2.13
N GLY A 432 -8.73 -1.31 -1.57
CA GLY A 432 -8.03 -0.39 -0.67
C GLY A 432 -8.82 0.87 -0.36
N PRO A 433 -8.25 1.80 0.45
CA PRO A 433 -8.88 3.09 0.74
C PRO A 433 -9.02 3.98 -0.50
N ARG A 434 -9.90 4.98 -0.40
CA ARG A 434 -10.30 5.86 -1.51
C ARG A 434 -9.14 6.54 -2.23
N ASN A 435 -8.15 7.06 -1.48
CA ASN A 435 -6.96 7.71 -2.08
C ASN A 435 -6.20 6.76 -3.02
N ILE A 436 -5.99 5.52 -2.62
CA ILE A 436 -5.30 4.50 -3.42
C ILE A 436 -6.13 4.16 -4.65
N CYS A 437 -7.44 3.93 -4.48
CA CYS A 437 -8.36 3.65 -5.57
C CYS A 437 -8.40 4.77 -6.62
N ILE A 438 -8.48 6.03 -6.17
CA ILE A 438 -8.45 7.21 -7.04
C ILE A 438 -7.12 7.29 -7.78
N ARG A 439 -5.98 7.22 -7.06
CA ARG A 439 -4.65 7.39 -7.63
C ARG A 439 -4.29 6.31 -8.65
N THR A 440 -4.67 5.05 -8.39
CA THR A 440 -4.43 3.94 -9.33
C THR A 440 -5.35 4.03 -10.56
N GLN A 441 -6.59 4.52 -10.40
CA GLN A 441 -7.49 4.81 -11.51
C GLN A 441 -6.96 5.93 -12.39
N GLU A 442 -6.58 7.07 -11.81
CA GLU A 442 -6.06 8.24 -12.53
C GLU A 442 -4.77 7.93 -13.29
N ALA A 443 -3.93 7.05 -12.75
CA ALA A 443 -2.74 6.54 -13.42
C ALA A 443 -3.07 5.49 -14.51
N GLY A 444 -4.35 5.13 -14.72
CA GLY A 444 -4.78 4.13 -15.72
C GLY A 444 -4.28 2.72 -15.42
N LEU A 445 -4.06 2.38 -14.15
CA LEU A 445 -3.51 1.10 -13.71
C LEU A 445 -4.59 0.10 -13.33
N THR A 446 -5.78 0.55 -12.95
CA THR A 446 -6.87 -0.30 -12.49
C THR A 446 -8.16 -0.02 -13.25
N LYS A 447 -8.90 -1.06 -13.57
CA LYS A 447 -10.21 -0.98 -14.24
C LYS A 447 -11.30 -0.65 -13.26
N TYR A 448 -11.36 -1.36 -12.14
CA TYR A 448 -12.37 -1.20 -11.09
C TYR A 448 -11.72 -1.09 -9.71
N SER A 449 -12.47 -0.48 -8.79
CA SER A 449 -12.10 -0.35 -7.39
C SER A 449 -13.08 -1.09 -6.49
N PHE A 450 -12.54 -1.87 -5.57
CA PHE A 450 -13.20 -2.40 -4.39
C PHE A 450 -12.75 -1.57 -3.19
N VAL A 451 -13.61 -0.71 -2.69
CA VAL A 451 -13.22 0.37 -1.78
C VAL A 451 -13.39 -0.08 -0.32
N ALA A 452 -12.33 -0.03 0.46
CA ALA A 452 -12.29 -0.41 1.89
C ALA A 452 -12.86 0.72 2.78
N ASN A 453 -14.14 1.09 2.56
CA ASN A 453 -14.81 2.20 3.23
C ASN A 453 -15.11 1.95 4.72
N MET A 454 -15.16 0.68 5.17
CA MET A 454 -15.34 0.34 6.58
C MET A 454 -14.13 0.78 7.44
N SER A 455 -12.97 0.95 6.86
CA SER A 455 -11.76 1.47 7.50
C SER A 455 -11.85 2.99 7.69
N THR A 456 -12.85 3.44 8.48
CA THR A 456 -13.18 4.86 8.68
C THR A 456 -12.07 5.68 9.35
N GLY A 457 -11.11 5.01 9.99
CA GLY A 457 -9.93 5.65 10.62
C GLY A 457 -8.77 5.91 9.65
N PHE A 458 -8.78 5.28 8.47
CA PHE A 458 -7.71 5.48 7.51
C PHE A 458 -7.72 6.89 6.94
N SER A 459 -6.54 7.52 6.91
CA SER A 459 -6.36 8.88 6.37
C SER A 459 -6.76 8.94 4.89
N GLY A 460 -6.56 7.85 4.15
CA GLY A 460 -6.94 7.70 2.77
C GLY A 460 -8.46 7.62 2.50
N ASN A 461 -9.29 7.48 3.55
CA ASN A 461 -10.75 7.50 3.45
C ASN A 461 -11.36 8.83 3.92
N LEU A 462 -10.60 9.64 4.67
CA LEU A 462 -11.10 10.87 5.27
C LEU A 462 -10.86 12.07 4.34
N GLY A 463 -11.94 12.63 3.79
CA GLY A 463 -11.86 13.77 2.86
C GLY A 463 -11.44 13.39 1.44
N TYR A 464 -11.68 12.15 1.06
CA TYR A 464 -11.57 11.70 -0.33
C TYR A 464 -12.97 11.34 -0.87
N PRO A 465 -13.33 11.75 -2.09
CA PRO A 465 -14.57 11.32 -2.72
C PRO A 465 -14.53 9.82 -3.03
N MET A 466 -15.68 9.24 -3.33
CA MET A 466 -15.74 7.87 -3.84
C MET A 466 -15.12 7.82 -5.24
N PRO A 467 -14.24 6.84 -5.57
CA PRO A 467 -13.63 6.74 -6.90
C PRO A 467 -14.68 6.49 -7.98
N ASN A 468 -14.52 7.10 -9.17
CA ASN A 468 -15.51 6.99 -10.24
C ASN A 468 -15.68 5.57 -10.79
N ASN A 469 -14.66 4.72 -10.66
CA ASN A 469 -14.66 3.32 -11.13
C ASN A 469 -15.02 2.30 -10.04
N TRP A 470 -15.60 2.72 -8.92
CA TRP A 470 -15.96 1.79 -7.86
C TRP A 470 -16.94 0.71 -8.36
N ALA A 471 -16.63 -0.54 -8.03
CA ALA A 471 -17.49 -1.68 -8.30
C ALA A 471 -18.12 -2.19 -7.01
N PHE A 472 -17.32 -2.30 -5.97
CA PHE A 472 -17.72 -2.74 -4.64
C PHE A 472 -17.30 -1.71 -3.57
N ASP A 473 -18.12 -1.60 -2.53
CA ASP A 473 -17.98 -0.67 -1.42
C ASP A 473 -18.11 -1.45 -0.10
N GLN A 474 -16.98 -1.84 0.49
CA GLN A 474 -16.93 -2.56 1.76
C GLN A 474 -17.20 -1.60 2.92
N PHE A 475 -18.33 -1.76 3.61
CA PHE A 475 -18.77 -0.75 4.56
C PHE A 475 -19.11 -1.25 5.97
N TYR A 476 -19.30 -2.57 6.18
CA TYR A 476 -19.69 -3.09 7.49
C TYR A 476 -19.47 -4.59 7.63
N GLU A 477 -18.79 -5.00 8.71
CA GLU A 477 -18.60 -6.41 9.08
C GLU A 477 -19.80 -6.90 9.92
N VAL A 478 -20.30 -8.11 9.62
CA VAL A 478 -21.41 -8.73 10.33
C VAL A 478 -21.39 -10.25 10.23
N THR A 479 -21.86 -10.94 11.26
CA THR A 479 -22.17 -12.37 11.20
C THR A 479 -23.66 -12.57 10.92
N ILE A 480 -23.98 -13.38 9.91
CA ILE A 480 -25.34 -13.74 9.52
C ILE A 480 -25.58 -15.24 9.60
N GLY A 481 -26.85 -15.65 9.65
CA GLY A 481 -27.23 -17.05 9.76
C GLY A 481 -27.06 -17.64 11.16
N SER A 482 -27.21 -18.96 11.28
CA SER A 482 -27.07 -19.69 12.53
C SER A 482 -26.59 -21.13 12.28
N GLY A 483 -26.04 -21.80 13.30
CA GLY A 483 -25.55 -23.18 13.20
C GLY A 483 -24.49 -23.34 12.10
N SER A 484 -24.61 -24.39 11.27
CA SER A 484 -23.69 -24.66 10.13
C SER A 484 -23.76 -23.60 9.03
N GLY A 485 -24.86 -22.85 8.95
CA GLY A 485 -25.04 -21.75 8.02
C GLY A 485 -24.53 -20.38 8.55
N SER A 486 -24.00 -20.30 9.77
CA SER A 486 -23.44 -19.07 10.31
C SER A 486 -22.16 -18.67 9.57
N ILE A 487 -22.09 -17.41 9.11
CA ILE A 487 -20.95 -16.90 8.36
C ILE A 487 -20.67 -15.43 8.70
N GLY A 488 -19.39 -15.11 9.00
CA GLY A 488 -18.91 -13.73 9.06
C GLY A 488 -18.63 -13.22 7.66
N ILE A 489 -19.14 -12.07 7.36
CA ILE A 489 -18.99 -11.39 6.07
C ILE A 489 -18.73 -9.90 6.27
N ASP A 490 -18.09 -9.29 5.29
CA ASP A 490 -18.11 -7.86 5.08
C ASP A 490 -19.19 -7.52 4.05
N LYS A 491 -20.08 -6.58 4.39
CA LYS A 491 -21.15 -6.12 3.50
C LYS A 491 -20.56 -5.19 2.45
N ASP A 492 -20.83 -5.48 1.19
CA ASP A 492 -20.39 -4.68 0.06
C ASP A 492 -21.55 -4.01 -0.66
N GLY A 493 -21.49 -2.67 -0.77
CA GLY A 493 -22.29 -1.94 -1.75
C GLY A 493 -21.90 -2.40 -3.15
N PHE A 494 -22.85 -2.43 -4.06
CA PHE A 494 -22.68 -2.94 -5.41
C PHE A 494 -23.12 -1.93 -6.46
N SER A 495 -22.18 -1.45 -7.28
CA SER A 495 -22.47 -0.43 -8.31
C SER A 495 -23.03 -1.02 -9.62
N GLY A 496 -22.91 -2.33 -9.81
CA GLY A 496 -23.27 -3.00 -11.06
C GLY A 496 -22.20 -2.94 -12.16
N LYS A 497 -21.03 -2.29 -11.93
CA LYS A 497 -19.95 -2.19 -12.93
C LYS A 497 -19.18 -3.49 -13.12
N ASP A 498 -19.04 -4.28 -12.06
CA ASP A 498 -18.45 -5.62 -12.08
C ASP A 498 -19.40 -6.60 -11.40
N SER A 499 -20.02 -7.48 -12.18
CA SER A 499 -20.95 -8.49 -11.66
C SER A 499 -20.26 -9.71 -11.07
N GLY A 500 -18.93 -9.81 -11.17
CA GLY A 500 -18.23 -11.06 -10.97
C GLY A 500 -18.52 -12.08 -12.07
N VAL A 501 -18.16 -13.33 -11.83
CA VAL A 501 -18.41 -14.44 -12.77
C VAL A 501 -19.42 -15.42 -12.18
N SER A 502 -20.21 -16.06 -13.06
CA SER A 502 -21.27 -17.03 -12.71
C SER A 502 -20.85 -18.48 -13.01
N HIS A 503 -19.69 -18.69 -13.63
CA HIS A 503 -19.16 -20.02 -13.97
C HIS A 503 -17.66 -19.93 -14.21
N VAL A 504 -17.00 -21.06 -14.10
CA VAL A 504 -15.58 -21.27 -14.44
C VAL A 504 -15.40 -22.49 -15.31
N ASN A 505 -14.30 -22.53 -16.06
CA ASN A 505 -13.92 -23.66 -16.91
C ASN A 505 -12.47 -24.05 -16.59
N PRO A 506 -12.21 -24.83 -15.55
CA PRO A 506 -10.86 -25.27 -15.23
C PRO A 506 -10.20 -25.97 -16.41
N PRO A 507 -8.96 -25.62 -16.77
CA PRO A 507 -8.25 -26.31 -17.82
C PRO A 507 -7.97 -27.75 -17.39
N SER A 508 -8.18 -28.72 -18.28
CA SER A 508 -7.71 -30.08 -18.13
C SER A 508 -6.44 -30.25 -18.97
N ASP A 509 -5.28 -30.15 -18.35
CA ASP A 509 -3.99 -30.38 -19.00
C ASP A 509 -3.11 -31.28 -18.13
N PRO A 510 -3.17 -32.60 -18.36
CA PRO A 510 -2.39 -33.58 -17.58
C PRO A 510 -0.87 -33.36 -17.68
N VAL A 511 -0.39 -32.82 -18.81
CA VAL A 511 1.04 -32.51 -19.01
C VAL A 511 1.46 -31.34 -18.14
N TYR A 512 0.64 -30.29 -18.13
CA TYR A 512 0.83 -29.12 -17.28
C TYR A 512 0.85 -29.52 -15.81
N ASP A 513 -0.14 -30.28 -15.34
CA ASP A 513 -0.26 -30.71 -13.95
C ASP A 513 0.92 -31.57 -13.50
N ALA A 514 1.43 -32.45 -14.37
CA ALA A 514 2.57 -33.30 -14.06
C ALA A 514 3.87 -32.50 -13.94
N ARG A 515 4.12 -31.57 -14.86
CA ARG A 515 5.27 -30.66 -14.85
C ARG A 515 5.25 -29.74 -13.65
N LEU A 516 4.06 -29.20 -13.34
CA LEU A 516 3.87 -28.30 -12.21
C LEU A 516 4.15 -29.00 -10.87
N ARG A 517 3.66 -30.22 -10.68
CA ARG A 517 3.98 -31.01 -9.47
C ARG A 517 5.48 -31.22 -9.35
N THR A 518 6.15 -31.59 -10.43
CA THR A 518 7.61 -31.80 -10.43
C THR A 518 8.36 -30.52 -10.08
N LEU A 519 7.96 -29.38 -10.65
CA LEU A 519 8.57 -28.09 -10.31
C LEU A 519 8.34 -27.72 -8.83
N THR A 520 7.14 -27.90 -8.33
CA THR A 520 6.79 -27.65 -6.92
C THR A 520 7.60 -28.54 -5.98
N ASP A 521 7.77 -29.81 -6.34
CA ASP A 521 8.60 -30.76 -5.56
C ASP A 521 10.07 -30.34 -5.54
N ILE A 522 10.64 -29.93 -6.68
CA ILE A 522 12.00 -29.40 -6.77
C ILE A 522 12.17 -28.15 -5.89
N LEU A 523 11.25 -27.21 -5.97
CA LEU A 523 11.34 -25.95 -5.24
C LEU A 523 11.10 -26.12 -3.74
N SER A 524 10.26 -27.06 -3.32
CA SER A 524 10.04 -27.37 -1.89
C SER A 524 11.28 -27.91 -1.18
N THR A 525 12.27 -28.41 -1.92
CA THR A 525 13.55 -28.82 -1.34
C THR A 525 14.48 -27.63 -1.01
N ILE A 526 14.10 -26.42 -1.44
CA ILE A 526 14.84 -25.18 -1.19
C ILE A 526 13.97 -24.30 -0.29
N PRO A 527 14.17 -24.28 1.04
CA PRO A 527 13.25 -23.65 2.00
C PRO A 527 12.90 -22.21 1.71
N ALA A 528 13.83 -21.44 1.11
CA ALA A 528 13.56 -20.05 0.71
C ALA A 528 12.63 -19.91 -0.50
N LEU A 529 12.53 -20.92 -1.32
CA LEU A 529 11.67 -20.94 -2.51
C LEU A 529 10.30 -21.55 -2.22
N GLU A 530 10.11 -22.22 -1.07
CA GLU A 530 8.83 -22.78 -0.65
C GLU A 530 7.73 -21.71 -0.60
N ASN A 531 8.06 -20.51 -0.09
CA ASN A 531 7.15 -19.35 -0.06
C ASN A 531 6.87 -18.75 -1.43
N LEU A 532 7.60 -19.16 -2.47
CA LEU A 532 7.46 -18.71 -3.85
C LEU A 532 6.72 -19.73 -4.74
N SER A 533 6.09 -20.74 -4.16
CA SER A 533 5.38 -21.80 -4.91
C SER A 533 4.32 -21.24 -5.87
N GLY A 534 3.61 -20.17 -5.49
CA GLY A 534 2.67 -19.49 -6.36
C GLY A 534 3.33 -18.85 -7.58
N LEU A 535 4.48 -18.18 -7.38
CA LEU A 535 5.27 -17.60 -8.45
C LEU A 535 5.86 -18.66 -9.37
N ALA A 536 6.39 -19.73 -8.81
CA ALA A 536 6.92 -20.87 -9.56
C ALA A 536 5.88 -21.48 -10.50
N ASN A 537 4.65 -21.61 -10.04
CA ASN A 537 3.53 -22.10 -10.84
C ASN A 537 3.27 -21.19 -12.05
N ALA A 538 3.26 -19.89 -11.85
CA ALA A 538 3.02 -18.93 -12.91
C ALA A 538 4.19 -18.86 -13.91
N MET A 539 5.42 -18.91 -13.44
CA MET A 539 6.60 -18.91 -14.28
C MET A 539 6.66 -20.15 -15.18
N PHE A 540 6.31 -21.30 -14.64
CA PHE A 540 6.22 -22.55 -15.40
C PHE A 540 5.20 -22.42 -16.55
N GLU A 541 4.05 -21.81 -16.27
CA GLU A 541 2.98 -21.64 -17.26
C GLU A 541 3.39 -20.79 -18.46
N PHE A 542 4.24 -19.79 -18.24
CA PHE A 542 4.58 -18.78 -19.24
C PHE A 542 6.00 -18.90 -19.79
N ASP A 543 6.75 -19.95 -19.43
CA ASP A 543 8.17 -20.15 -19.87
C ASP A 543 9.01 -18.86 -19.64
N THR A 544 8.94 -18.28 -18.48
CA THR A 544 9.53 -16.98 -18.16
C THR A 544 10.81 -17.08 -17.34
N THR A 545 11.53 -15.97 -17.30
CA THR A 545 12.70 -15.78 -16.45
C THR A 545 12.43 -14.60 -15.53
N GLU A 546 12.47 -14.81 -14.20
CA GLU A 546 12.17 -13.78 -13.23
C GLU A 546 13.22 -13.71 -12.12
N THR A 547 13.49 -12.49 -11.66
CA THR A 547 14.34 -12.28 -10.49
C THR A 547 13.50 -12.47 -9.23
N ILE A 548 13.74 -13.55 -8.51
CA ILE A 548 12.98 -13.94 -7.31
C ILE A 548 13.54 -13.35 -6.02
N PHE A 549 14.79 -12.85 -6.07
CA PHE A 549 15.43 -12.15 -4.96
C PHE A 549 16.43 -11.14 -5.52
N THR A 550 16.55 -9.97 -4.90
CA THR A 550 17.57 -8.96 -5.24
C THR A 550 18.11 -8.29 -3.98
N SER A 551 19.42 -8.17 -3.92
CA SER A 551 20.15 -7.37 -2.93
C SER A 551 21.24 -6.56 -3.63
N PRO A 552 21.95 -5.65 -2.95
CA PRO A 552 23.08 -4.95 -3.54
C PRO A 552 24.17 -5.89 -4.08
N GLU A 553 24.31 -7.09 -3.50
CA GLU A 553 25.39 -8.04 -3.78
C GLU A 553 24.95 -9.25 -4.62
N LEU A 554 23.66 -9.61 -4.60
CA LEU A 554 23.16 -10.85 -5.16
C LEU A 554 21.79 -10.69 -5.79
N ASP A 555 21.61 -11.19 -7.02
CA ASP A 555 20.30 -11.51 -7.59
C ASP A 555 20.14 -13.03 -7.70
N ILE A 556 18.94 -13.54 -7.39
CA ILE A 556 18.56 -14.92 -7.67
C ILE A 556 17.49 -14.89 -8.76
N ILE A 557 17.79 -15.54 -9.87
CA ILE A 557 16.95 -15.56 -11.05
C ILE A 557 16.49 -17.00 -11.28
N LEU A 558 15.18 -17.21 -11.40
CA LEU A 558 14.59 -18.49 -11.75
C LEU A 558 14.11 -18.44 -13.20
N SER A 559 14.45 -19.47 -13.97
CA SER A 559 13.93 -19.68 -15.32
C SER A 559 13.38 -21.09 -15.43
N THR A 560 12.30 -21.23 -16.19
CA THR A 560 11.73 -22.53 -16.55
C THR A 560 11.64 -22.66 -18.07
N SER A 561 11.81 -23.87 -18.57
CA SER A 561 11.60 -24.19 -19.99
C SER A 561 10.79 -25.49 -20.12
N LEU A 562 9.81 -25.47 -20.99
CA LEU A 562 8.94 -26.60 -21.27
C LEU A 562 9.64 -27.74 -22.02
N LEU A 563 10.86 -27.49 -22.50
CA LEU A 563 11.68 -28.49 -23.19
C LEU A 563 12.84 -28.92 -22.30
N ALA A 564 12.96 -30.22 -22.01
CA ALA A 564 14.17 -30.77 -21.43
C ALA A 564 15.20 -30.96 -22.53
N THR A 565 16.24 -30.16 -22.55
CA THR A 565 17.40 -30.39 -23.41
C THR A 565 18.36 -31.28 -22.63
N ILE A 566 18.41 -32.55 -22.96
CA ILE A 566 19.26 -33.52 -22.28
C ILE A 566 20.73 -33.22 -22.58
N PRO A 567 21.60 -33.05 -21.57
CA PRO A 567 23.04 -32.91 -21.79
C PRO A 567 23.61 -34.19 -22.42
N SER A 568 24.68 -34.06 -23.20
CA SER A 568 25.41 -35.23 -23.68
C SER A 568 26.04 -35.99 -22.50
N GLU A 569 25.93 -37.33 -22.50
CA GLU A 569 26.59 -38.18 -21.51
C GLU A 569 28.08 -37.82 -21.40
N GLY A 570 28.57 -37.60 -20.17
CA GLY A 570 29.95 -37.27 -19.90
C GLY A 570 30.31 -35.78 -20.05
N SER A 571 29.32 -34.87 -20.19
CA SER A 571 29.59 -33.43 -20.14
C SER A 571 30.23 -33.05 -18.78
N PRO A 572 31.28 -32.22 -18.75
CA PRO A 572 31.86 -31.75 -17.52
C PRO A 572 30.77 -30.99 -16.71
N ASN A 573 30.77 -31.13 -15.39
CA ASN A 573 29.84 -30.48 -14.47
C ASN A 573 28.42 -31.07 -14.46
N THR A 574 28.17 -32.23 -15.03
CA THR A 574 26.86 -32.88 -15.07
C THR A 574 26.79 -34.04 -14.09
N ILE A 575 25.75 -34.06 -13.27
CA ILE A 575 25.42 -35.13 -12.31
C ILE A 575 24.20 -35.86 -12.82
N THR A 576 24.33 -37.14 -13.15
CA THR A 576 23.20 -37.96 -13.53
C THR A 576 22.42 -38.43 -12.29
N ILE A 577 21.09 -38.33 -12.34
CA ILE A 577 20.19 -38.77 -11.28
C ILE A 577 19.39 -39.97 -11.80
N THR A 578 19.48 -41.10 -11.12
CA THR A 578 18.74 -42.31 -11.48
C THR A 578 18.04 -42.87 -10.23
N ASN A 579 16.75 -43.12 -10.33
CA ASN A 579 15.91 -43.56 -9.22
C ASN A 579 16.00 -42.65 -7.97
N GLY A 580 16.12 -41.36 -8.16
CA GLY A 580 16.26 -40.38 -7.08
C GLY A 580 17.61 -40.42 -6.37
N LYS A 581 18.63 -41.02 -6.98
CA LYS A 581 20.00 -41.07 -6.42
C LYS A 581 21.01 -40.44 -7.39
N PRO A 582 21.95 -39.63 -6.89
CA PRO A 582 23.03 -39.10 -7.71
C PRO A 582 23.98 -40.24 -8.15
N GLY A 583 24.41 -40.19 -9.41
CA GLY A 583 25.39 -41.13 -9.96
C GLY A 583 26.79 -40.98 -9.35
N ALA A 584 27.68 -41.90 -9.63
CA ALA A 584 29.03 -42.05 -9.03
C ALA A 584 30.00 -40.85 -9.29
N TYR A 585 29.66 -39.90 -10.13
CA TYR A 585 30.54 -38.77 -10.47
C TYR A 585 30.82 -37.81 -9.30
N ILE A 586 29.91 -37.75 -8.31
CA ILE A 586 30.10 -36.88 -7.12
C ILE A 586 31.23 -37.38 -6.24
N THR A 587 31.40 -38.73 -6.15
CA THR A 587 32.54 -39.35 -5.44
C THR A 587 33.85 -38.96 -6.04
N GLY A 588 33.93 -38.66 -7.35
CA GLY A 588 35.14 -38.15 -8.02
C GLY A 588 35.41 -36.66 -7.75
N LEU A 589 34.40 -35.84 -7.88
CA LEU A 589 34.47 -34.37 -7.62
C LEU A 589 34.78 -34.08 -6.15
N LEU A 590 34.20 -34.82 -5.22
CA LEU A 590 34.47 -34.74 -3.79
C LEU A 590 35.81 -35.47 -3.44
N GLY A 591 36.23 -36.44 -4.22
CA GLY A 591 37.45 -37.22 -4.00
C GLY A 591 38.72 -36.41 -4.17
N ASP A 592 38.78 -35.54 -5.19
CA ASP A 592 39.94 -34.68 -5.46
C ASP A 592 40.03 -33.52 -4.46
N THR A 593 38.96 -33.17 -3.77
CA THR A 593 38.89 -32.08 -2.76
C THR A 593 38.92 -32.63 -1.31
N GLN A 594 38.96 -33.94 -1.10
CA GLN A 594 38.92 -34.60 0.24
C GLN A 594 40.02 -34.15 1.20
N THR A 595 41.09 -33.50 0.75
CA THR A 595 42.14 -33.00 1.62
C THR A 595 41.77 -31.72 2.38
N SER A 596 40.63 -31.07 2.07
CA SER A 596 40.23 -29.77 2.66
C SER A 596 38.87 -29.79 3.38
N LEU A 597 38.06 -30.86 3.29
CA LEU A 597 36.74 -30.95 3.89
C LEU A 597 36.68 -31.93 5.03
N THR A 598 35.96 -31.59 6.11
CA THR A 598 35.70 -32.54 7.21
C THR A 598 34.60 -33.56 6.81
N ALA A 599 34.62 -34.74 7.42
CA ALA A 599 33.63 -35.77 7.15
C ALA A 599 32.17 -35.28 7.34
N SER A 600 31.90 -34.44 8.35
CA SER A 600 30.57 -33.91 8.61
C SER A 600 30.11 -32.91 7.53
N GLN A 601 31.06 -32.28 6.86
CA GLN A 601 30.81 -31.38 5.73
C GLN A 601 30.43 -32.14 4.47
N ILE A 602 31.14 -33.27 4.23
CA ILE A 602 30.83 -34.17 3.12
C ILE A 602 29.44 -34.79 3.30
N ASP A 603 29.09 -35.20 4.53
CA ASP A 603 27.79 -35.77 4.85
C ASP A 603 26.64 -34.79 4.66
N SER A 604 26.83 -33.50 5.02
CA SER A 604 25.83 -32.47 4.85
C SER A 604 25.56 -32.18 3.35
N TYR A 605 26.61 -32.19 2.51
CA TYR A 605 26.50 -32.11 1.06
C TYR A 605 25.73 -33.28 0.46
N GLN A 606 26.07 -34.47 0.90
CA GLN A 606 25.47 -35.69 0.39
C GLN A 606 23.97 -35.74 0.71
N ASN A 607 23.61 -35.27 1.91
CA ASN A 607 22.21 -35.22 2.35
C ASN A 607 21.39 -34.23 1.53
N LEU A 608 21.93 -33.08 1.20
CA LEU A 608 21.20 -32.10 0.41
C LEU A 608 21.10 -32.50 -1.07
N LEU A 609 22.18 -33.03 -1.63
CA LEU A 609 22.17 -33.55 -3.00
C LEU A 609 21.17 -34.73 -3.11
N ASN A 610 21.08 -35.59 -2.09
CA ASN A 610 20.10 -36.61 -2.01
C ASN A 610 18.67 -36.05 -1.93
N SER A 611 18.43 -34.94 -1.23
CA SER A 611 17.13 -34.27 -1.15
C SER A 611 16.70 -33.73 -2.50
N LEU A 612 17.59 -33.04 -3.20
CA LEU A 612 17.35 -32.58 -4.58
C LEU A 612 17.11 -33.75 -5.56
N SER A 613 17.90 -34.82 -5.40
CA SER A 613 17.80 -35.99 -6.25
C SER A 613 16.52 -36.79 -6.02
N LEU A 614 16.01 -36.84 -4.79
CA LEU A 614 14.74 -37.51 -4.47
C LEU A 614 13.53 -36.86 -5.16
N SER A 615 13.59 -35.54 -5.38
CA SER A 615 12.55 -34.79 -6.11
C SER A 615 12.63 -35.00 -7.62
N VAL A 616 13.79 -35.40 -8.12
CA VAL A 616 14.03 -35.73 -9.54
C VAL A 616 14.26 -37.25 -9.63
N ARG A 617 13.28 -38.02 -10.09
CA ARG A 617 13.41 -39.49 -10.18
C ARG A 617 14.50 -39.90 -11.15
N ASN A 618 14.46 -39.35 -12.39
CA ASN A 618 15.49 -39.52 -13.41
C ASN A 618 15.79 -38.19 -14.03
N GLY A 619 17.05 -37.84 -14.22
CA GLY A 619 17.40 -36.58 -14.80
C GLY A 619 18.87 -36.22 -14.69
N TYR A 620 19.15 -34.99 -14.95
CA TYR A 620 20.51 -34.44 -14.95
C TYR A 620 20.50 -33.09 -14.19
N LEU A 621 21.55 -32.86 -13.44
CA LEU A 621 21.83 -31.56 -12.80
C LEU A 621 23.16 -31.06 -13.35
N GLU A 622 23.12 -29.86 -13.94
CA GLU A 622 24.33 -29.20 -14.46
C GLU A 622 24.61 -27.93 -13.68
N VAL A 623 25.86 -27.68 -13.35
CA VAL A 623 26.32 -26.45 -12.71
C VAL A 623 27.25 -25.70 -13.65
N TYR A 624 26.89 -24.50 -14.02
CA TYR A 624 27.69 -23.61 -14.84
C TYR A 624 28.14 -22.40 -14.04
N VAL A 625 29.38 -22.02 -14.28
CA VAL A 625 29.91 -20.77 -13.75
C VAL A 625 30.31 -19.89 -14.92
N ASN A 626 29.69 -18.73 -15.01
CA ASN A 626 29.89 -17.79 -16.10
C ASN A 626 30.24 -16.41 -15.57
N PRO A 627 31.52 -16.06 -15.52
CA PRO A 627 31.97 -14.72 -15.16
C PRO A 627 31.65 -13.76 -16.31
N THR A 628 31.09 -12.60 -15.97
CA THR A 628 30.88 -11.48 -16.89
C THR A 628 31.68 -10.26 -16.39
N ALA A 629 31.83 -9.23 -17.24
CA ALA A 629 32.48 -7.98 -16.82
C ALA A 629 31.74 -7.28 -15.64
N GLN A 630 30.54 -7.67 -15.28
CA GLN A 630 29.71 -7.01 -14.26
C GLN A 630 29.22 -7.94 -13.14
N SER A 631 29.36 -9.24 -13.26
CA SER A 631 28.87 -10.21 -12.28
C SER A 631 29.51 -11.59 -12.46
N LEU A 632 29.50 -12.37 -11.40
CA LEU A 632 29.74 -13.80 -11.44
C LEU A 632 28.37 -14.52 -11.40
N ASN A 633 28.05 -15.27 -12.44
CA ASN A 633 26.80 -16.03 -12.51
C ASN A 633 27.07 -17.51 -12.25
N ILE A 634 26.41 -18.07 -11.25
CA ILE A 634 26.39 -19.49 -10.97
C ILE A 634 25.01 -20.00 -11.36
N GLN A 635 24.94 -20.86 -12.37
CA GLN A 635 23.68 -21.42 -12.87
C GLN A 635 23.58 -22.88 -12.50
N VAL A 636 22.43 -23.26 -11.91
CA VAL A 636 22.08 -24.65 -11.66
C VAL A 636 20.92 -24.99 -12.56
N LYS A 637 21.15 -25.89 -13.52
CA LYS A 637 20.12 -26.39 -14.42
C LYS A 637 19.72 -27.80 -13.99
N ILE A 638 18.45 -27.99 -13.79
CA ILE A 638 17.83 -29.27 -13.42
C ILE A 638 17.00 -29.75 -14.61
N TYR A 639 17.42 -30.83 -15.21
CA TYR A 639 16.73 -31.45 -16.34
C TYR A 639 15.95 -32.66 -15.84
N THR A 640 14.64 -32.66 -16.05
CA THR A 640 13.74 -33.78 -15.71
C THR A 640 13.05 -34.25 -16.99
N PRO A 641 13.62 -35.25 -17.72
CA PRO A 641 13.14 -35.64 -19.02
C PRO A 641 11.87 -36.48 -19.01
N ASP A 642 11.69 -37.31 -18.00
CA ASP A 642 10.68 -38.39 -17.98
C ASP A 642 9.64 -38.16 -16.86
N ILE A 643 8.94 -37.04 -16.91
CA ILE A 643 7.84 -36.75 -16.00
C ILE A 643 6.61 -37.51 -16.46
N PRO A 644 6.05 -38.45 -15.67
CA PRO A 644 4.90 -39.27 -16.06
C PRO A 644 3.65 -38.42 -16.28
N VAL A 645 2.96 -38.65 -17.39
CA VAL A 645 1.67 -38.06 -17.73
C VAL A 645 0.69 -39.19 -18.06
N GLY A 646 -0.16 -39.57 -17.10
CA GLY A 646 -1.02 -40.75 -17.24
C GLY A 646 -0.23 -42.04 -17.31
N ASP A 647 -0.82 -43.11 -17.87
CA ASP A 647 -0.28 -44.47 -17.80
C ASP A 647 0.79 -44.79 -18.87
N SER A 648 0.95 -43.96 -19.92
CA SER A 648 1.76 -44.32 -21.09
C SER A 648 2.53 -43.15 -21.77
N ALA A 649 2.51 -41.95 -21.22
CA ALA A 649 3.21 -40.80 -21.77
C ALA A 649 4.16 -40.15 -20.77
N THR A 650 5.24 -39.54 -21.27
CA THR A 650 6.17 -38.73 -20.47
C THR A 650 6.39 -37.37 -21.12
N THR A 651 6.82 -36.41 -20.33
CA THR A 651 7.18 -35.04 -20.77
C THR A 651 8.47 -34.61 -20.09
N GLY A 652 9.04 -33.48 -20.49
CA GLY A 652 10.28 -32.96 -19.91
C GLY A 652 10.13 -31.55 -19.33
N LEU A 653 11.03 -31.20 -18.44
CA LEU A 653 11.14 -29.90 -17.81
C LEU A 653 12.61 -29.52 -17.59
N THR A 654 12.97 -28.28 -17.89
CA THR A 654 14.25 -27.69 -17.48
C THR A 654 13.95 -26.54 -16.52
N THR A 655 14.54 -26.61 -15.33
CA THR A 655 14.51 -25.55 -14.33
C THR A 655 15.92 -24.99 -14.17
N THR A 656 16.10 -23.68 -14.31
CA THR A 656 17.40 -23.02 -14.14
C THR A 656 17.32 -22.01 -13.00
N ILE A 657 18.20 -22.14 -12.02
CA ILE A 657 18.36 -21.19 -10.92
C ILE A 657 19.70 -20.50 -11.14
N THR A 658 19.70 -19.18 -11.32
CA THR A 658 20.90 -18.38 -11.53
C THR A 658 21.16 -17.51 -10.31
N PHE A 659 22.31 -17.69 -9.69
CA PHE A 659 22.84 -16.82 -8.64
C PHE A 659 23.78 -15.82 -9.30
N LYS A 660 23.37 -14.56 -9.39
CA LYS A 660 24.14 -13.48 -10.00
C LYS A 660 24.78 -12.64 -8.89
N ILE A 661 26.07 -12.87 -8.62
CA ILE A 661 26.87 -12.10 -7.67
C ILE A 661 27.36 -10.83 -8.37
N LYS A 662 27.00 -9.64 -7.84
CA LYS A 662 27.25 -8.35 -8.50
C LYS A 662 28.67 -7.87 -8.28
N GLN A 663 29.26 -7.25 -9.30
CA GLN A 663 30.69 -6.94 -9.40
C GLN A 663 31.24 -5.87 -8.44
N LYS A 664 30.42 -5.17 -7.69
CA LYS A 664 30.95 -4.28 -6.65
C LYS A 664 31.89 -4.98 -5.66
N HIS A 665 31.89 -6.32 -5.69
CA HIS A 665 32.54 -7.20 -4.73
C HIS A 665 33.41 -8.30 -5.38
N PHE A 666 33.60 -8.29 -6.72
CA PHE A 666 34.33 -9.35 -7.40
C PHE A 666 35.23 -8.81 -8.52
N ARG A 667 36.54 -9.11 -8.51
CA ARG A 667 37.50 -8.92 -9.62
C ARG A 667 38.02 -10.26 -10.12
N LEU A 668 38.11 -10.41 -11.42
CA LEU A 668 38.66 -11.61 -12.08
C LEU A 668 40.20 -11.68 -11.86
N PRO A 669 40.78 -12.90 -11.83
CA PRO A 669 42.18 -13.15 -11.45
C PRO A 669 43.28 -12.55 -12.37
N ASP A 670 42.96 -12.05 -13.56
CA ASP A 670 43.95 -11.65 -14.59
C ASP A 670 44.39 -10.17 -14.57
N SER A 671 44.08 -9.39 -13.52
CA SER A 671 44.58 -8.01 -13.40
C SER A 671 45.51 -7.85 -12.21
N GLU A 672 46.73 -7.33 -12.45
CA GLU A 672 47.77 -7.07 -11.46
C GLU A 672 47.47 -6.00 -10.39
N GLU A 673 46.19 -5.70 -10.09
CA GLU A 673 45.79 -4.80 -9.02
C GLU A 673 45.11 -5.56 -7.88
N GLU A 674 45.41 -5.15 -6.64
CA GLU A 674 45.05 -5.69 -5.34
C GLU A 674 43.82 -6.60 -5.31
N VAL A 675 44.04 -7.84 -4.84
CA VAL A 675 42.99 -8.88 -4.62
C VAL A 675 41.99 -8.38 -3.60
N TYR A 676 40.85 -7.89 -4.07
CA TYR A 676 39.70 -7.60 -3.23
C TYR A 676 39.00 -8.91 -2.90
N THR A 677 39.11 -9.35 -1.64
CA THR A 677 38.31 -10.48 -1.14
C THR A 677 36.85 -10.05 -0.99
N PRO A 678 35.89 -10.73 -1.65
CA PRO A 678 34.47 -10.46 -1.43
C PRO A 678 34.12 -10.58 0.05
N ASN A 679 33.23 -9.73 0.57
CA ASN A 679 32.72 -9.91 1.92
C ASN A 679 31.76 -11.10 1.90
N TRP A 680 32.33 -12.29 1.99
CA TRP A 680 31.59 -13.55 1.95
C TRP A 680 30.60 -13.67 3.11
N ASP A 681 30.85 -13.09 4.28
CA ASP A 681 29.93 -13.09 5.41
C ASP A 681 28.63 -12.34 5.06
N THR A 682 28.72 -11.21 4.36
CA THR A 682 27.53 -10.47 3.89
C THR A 682 26.79 -11.24 2.80
N ILE A 683 27.50 -11.84 1.85
CA ILE A 683 26.90 -12.65 0.78
C ILE A 683 26.21 -13.89 1.38
N VAL A 684 26.89 -14.57 2.29
CA VAL A 684 26.36 -15.76 2.97
C VAL A 684 25.18 -15.42 3.85
N ASN A 685 25.23 -14.32 4.61
CA ASN A 685 24.09 -13.88 5.41
C ASN A 685 22.86 -13.51 4.56
N ASN A 686 23.08 -12.87 3.41
CA ASN A 686 22.00 -12.62 2.45
C ASN A 686 21.45 -13.92 1.83
N MET A 687 22.31 -14.89 1.57
CA MET A 687 21.91 -16.23 1.13
C MET A 687 21.19 -17.02 2.24
N LEU A 688 21.58 -16.88 3.51
CA LEU A 688 20.90 -17.47 4.67
C LEU A 688 19.46 -16.95 4.85
N LEU A 689 19.22 -15.68 4.51
CA LEU A 689 17.87 -15.12 4.49
C LEU A 689 16.98 -15.79 3.44
N VAL A 690 17.55 -16.36 2.38
CA VAL A 690 16.86 -17.04 1.29
C VAL A 690 16.80 -18.56 1.48
N GLY A 691 17.61 -19.13 2.39
CA GLY A 691 17.55 -20.53 2.83
C GLY A 691 18.81 -21.35 2.61
N THR A 692 19.00 -22.34 3.46
CA THR A 692 20.21 -23.18 3.53
C THR A 692 20.51 -23.96 2.24
N GLY A 693 19.47 -24.32 1.47
CA GLY A 693 19.63 -25.06 0.20
C GLY A 693 20.41 -24.31 -0.87
N ILE A 694 20.27 -22.99 -0.90
CA ILE A 694 20.96 -22.09 -1.86
C ILE A 694 22.48 -22.08 -1.62
N ILE A 695 22.89 -22.06 -0.37
CA ILE A 695 24.31 -21.97 0.02
C ILE A 695 25.10 -23.17 -0.53
N VAL A 696 24.49 -24.34 -0.56
CA VAL A 696 25.16 -25.56 -1.04
C VAL A 696 25.31 -25.58 -2.55
N VAL A 697 24.32 -25.08 -3.27
CA VAL A 697 24.39 -24.96 -4.72
C VAL A 697 25.47 -23.95 -5.14
N VAL A 698 25.55 -22.82 -4.46
CA VAL A 698 26.62 -21.84 -4.67
C VAL A 698 28.00 -22.41 -4.26
N GLY A 699 28.06 -23.21 -3.20
CA GLY A 699 29.27 -23.92 -2.78
C GLY A 699 29.76 -24.92 -3.84
N ILE A 700 28.87 -25.66 -4.49
CA ILE A 700 29.22 -26.56 -5.60
C ILE A 700 29.76 -25.74 -6.79
N GLY A 701 29.12 -24.62 -7.16
CA GLY A 701 29.58 -23.75 -8.22
C GLY A 701 30.95 -23.11 -7.92
N ALA A 702 31.19 -22.71 -6.67
CA ALA A 702 32.49 -22.17 -6.23
C ALA A 702 33.57 -23.25 -6.25
N LEU A 703 33.29 -24.49 -5.89
CA LEU A 703 34.23 -25.61 -6.00
C LEU A 703 34.66 -25.89 -7.45
N VAL A 704 33.72 -25.80 -8.39
CA VAL A 704 34.02 -26.01 -9.82
C VAL A 704 34.93 -24.90 -10.36
N LEU A 705 34.76 -23.65 -9.89
CA LEU A 705 35.57 -22.49 -10.32
C LEU A 705 36.98 -22.50 -9.74
N LEU A 706 37.13 -22.91 -8.48
CA LEU A 706 38.32 -22.73 -7.70
C LEU A 706 39.14 -24.03 -7.58
N ALA A 707 38.73 -25.10 -8.27
CA ALA A 707 39.48 -26.36 -8.33
C ALA A 707 40.95 -26.23 -8.77
N PRO A 708 41.38 -25.22 -9.58
CA PRO A 708 42.78 -24.99 -9.88
C PRO A 708 43.58 -24.36 -8.72
N GLU A 709 42.90 -23.72 -7.72
CA GLU A 709 43.56 -23.02 -6.60
C GLU A 709 43.02 -23.52 -5.25
N ALA A 710 43.52 -24.64 -4.79
CA ALA A 710 43.05 -25.35 -3.59
C ALA A 710 42.97 -24.48 -2.29
N GLY A 711 43.72 -23.39 -2.19
CA GLY A 711 43.76 -22.49 -1.03
C GLY A 711 42.54 -21.57 -0.93
N ALA A 712 42.07 -21.02 -2.05
CA ALA A 712 40.91 -20.09 -2.09
C ALA A 712 39.58 -20.81 -1.91
N ALA A 713 39.45 -22.02 -2.44
CA ALA A 713 38.28 -22.88 -2.26
C ALA A 713 38.05 -23.25 -0.79
N ALA A 714 39.11 -23.54 -0.05
CA ALA A 714 39.03 -23.91 1.38
C ALA A 714 38.57 -22.74 2.28
N VAL A 715 38.99 -21.52 1.98
CA VAL A 715 38.59 -20.31 2.73
C VAL A 715 37.10 -19.99 2.47
N LEU A 716 36.67 -20.04 1.22
CA LEU A 716 35.27 -19.82 0.83
C LEU A 716 34.34 -20.85 1.49
N PHE A 717 34.76 -22.10 1.52
CA PHE A 717 34.05 -23.22 2.11
C PHE A 717 33.99 -23.15 3.65
N GLY A 718 35.10 -22.72 4.26
CA GLY A 718 35.18 -22.50 5.71
C GLY A 718 34.20 -21.42 6.18
N SER A 719 34.07 -20.32 5.43
CA SER A 719 33.15 -19.21 5.73
C SER A 719 31.68 -19.61 5.50
N LEU A 720 31.38 -20.34 4.44
CA LEU A 720 30.06 -20.89 4.16
C LEU A 720 29.58 -21.86 5.26
N LEU A 721 30.49 -22.64 5.83
CA LEU A 721 30.19 -23.67 6.85
C LEU A 721 30.21 -23.13 8.29
N ALA A 722 30.95 -22.08 8.59
CA ALA A 722 30.85 -21.37 9.86
C ALA A 722 29.47 -20.74 10.05
N ALA A 723 28.81 -20.36 8.95
CA ALA A 723 27.44 -19.86 8.95
C ALA A 723 26.36 -20.95 9.15
N PHE A 724 26.74 -22.25 9.08
CA PHE A 724 25.84 -23.40 9.35
C PHE A 724 25.84 -23.85 10.83
N LYS A 725 26.70 -23.29 11.65
CA LYS A 725 26.69 -23.50 13.11
C LYS A 725 25.95 -22.41 13.84
#